data_4acd998ca48dabc684a293fc9d1b7014
#
_entry.id   4acd998ca48dabc684a293fc9d1b7014
#
_cell.length_a   1.000
_cell.length_b   1.000
_cell.length_c   1.000
_cell.angle_alpha   90.00
_cell.angle_beta   90.00
_cell.angle_gamma   90.00
#
_symmetry.space_group_name_H-M   'P 1'
#
loop_
_entity.id
_entity.type
_entity.pdbx_description
1 polymer ?
#
loop_
_entity_poly.entity_id
_entity_poly.type
_entity_poly.pdbx_seq_one_letter_code
_entity_poly.pdbx_strand_id
1 'polypeptide(L)'
;MAEGQHKPSIHTIPAHRAFADALATGIIARHGKDMLGLARGIVLLPNNRAVRALSEAFVRASGGGLLMPRLVPIGDEELGERLGNALDPIGAGADIPPAIPTMDRQMILARLVSQVRAEHRQPVDAGEAMRLGQALGATIDQLHIAQVDPRALAELDLSDALSGHWNASLRLLEILLDRWPEELARLGMIDLADRRNRLLGHVARRWREAPPAGFVIAAGIATSAPAICAALRTVAFMQGGDVVLSALDQHMSAEEWESIGPFEPDPVTGRRPRAEESHPQFQLKLMLDQIGVARDEVTLWRWGGGHDARAARSRNISNAMLPPVHTGKWRGLKADERTLNGVRLLEAATPAQEAQAIALLLREAVETPERTAALVTPDRELATRVSAHLARWGIKADDSAGQALHLTPPGTLILAIARVAAEGFAPVPLLDLLKHPLVRKGEGRLDWLAQVRGLDLLLRGPRPAPGMAGLGARLTPQDDDRQAKLRSEVAAWWARECAVLAPLDTLTDGPPGAMIGLLREIASALTADQVWAGYQGRALAERFAEMERAAPHGPAMVEVRALPDLMERILEQCAVRPPQGGHPRVAIYGLLEARLQQADLMILAGLNEGTWPGLPAPDPWLAPRIRQELGLPGLEQRIGLAAHDFAAALGAPEVVVTRSRRAGSAPAIASRLWLRLEAIAGENLRHADEALRWADALDDPGAPEPAMRPMPAPPLALRPTSIAVTQADRLAADPYAYYASRILKLQKLEMVDADPGPAWRGTLVHKALELWFREDKCDPEKLVTRTAEMVGGIGSHPIVRALWLPRVLESVRWLGEQVANDAAEGRHIVAVETKGEIVLGGIAVNGTADRIDRLADGSFGIVDYKTGKPPGAKQVFEGFALQLGLLGAIAEAGGFAEVKAGATASAFEYWSLAKGKGGFGYRFSPVKPAGGEKTVVTGELVSQATGKFLIAAGKWLSGEEPFTAQLNPELPSYGDYDQLMRLEEWYGRVGGKGGEV
;
A
#
# COMPACT_ATOMS: atom_id res chain seq x y z
N MET A 1 60.86 -25.42 -5.43
CA MET A 1 60.76 -24.90 -6.82
C MET A 1 59.99 -23.57 -6.77
N ALA A 2 60.62 -22.47 -7.11
CA ALA A 2 59.99 -21.13 -7.08
C ALA A 2 58.82 -21.13 -8.08
N GLU A 3 57.60 -20.97 -7.60
CA GLU A 3 56.43 -20.66 -8.40
C GLU A 3 56.72 -19.35 -9.14
N GLY A 4 56.80 -19.44 -10.47
CA GLY A 4 56.79 -18.28 -11.33
C GLY A 4 55.44 -17.54 -11.10
N GLN A 5 55.44 -16.56 -10.20
CA GLN A 5 54.28 -15.71 -9.97
C GLN A 5 53.91 -14.99 -11.27
N HIS A 6 52.88 -15.49 -11.98
CA HIS A 6 52.25 -14.74 -13.04
C HIS A 6 51.74 -13.41 -12.43
N LYS A 7 52.08 -12.28 -13.08
CA LYS A 7 51.50 -11.00 -12.68
C LYS A 7 49.96 -11.09 -12.78
N PRO A 8 49.25 -10.55 -11.82
CA PRO A 8 47.78 -10.58 -11.85
C PRO A 8 47.26 -9.85 -13.08
N SER A 9 46.32 -10.47 -13.80
CA SER A 9 45.65 -9.83 -14.93
C SER A 9 44.31 -9.26 -14.50
N ILE A 10 44.37 -8.00 -14.04
CA ILE A 10 43.20 -7.26 -13.60
C ILE A 10 43.07 -5.97 -14.38
N HIS A 11 41.87 -5.72 -14.91
CA HIS A 11 41.56 -4.55 -15.72
C HIS A 11 40.34 -3.83 -15.15
N THR A 12 40.13 -2.56 -15.53
CA THR A 12 38.92 -1.82 -15.29
C THR A 12 38.36 -1.16 -16.54
N ILE A 13 37.05 -1.17 -16.69
CA ILE A 13 36.31 -0.38 -17.66
C ILE A 13 35.75 0.85 -16.92
N PRO A 14 36.22 2.08 -17.25
CA PRO A 14 35.77 3.31 -16.60
C PRO A 14 34.26 3.54 -16.76
N ALA A 15 33.64 4.28 -15.83
CA ALA A 15 32.22 4.53 -15.84
C ALA A 15 31.68 5.18 -17.12
N HIS A 16 32.49 6.02 -17.82
CA HIS A 16 32.07 6.70 -19.05
C HIS A 16 31.94 5.77 -20.25
N ARG A 17 32.33 4.49 -20.14
CA ARG A 17 32.33 3.51 -21.24
C ARG A 17 31.19 2.51 -21.06
N ALA A 18 30.56 2.14 -22.17
CA ALA A 18 29.54 1.09 -22.20
C ALA A 18 30.20 -0.25 -21.85
N PHE A 19 29.99 -0.71 -20.61
CA PHE A 19 30.72 -1.86 -20.05
C PHE A 19 30.59 -3.12 -20.91
N ALA A 20 29.34 -3.52 -21.23
CA ALA A 20 29.10 -4.75 -22.01
C ALA A 20 29.69 -4.66 -23.42
N ASP A 21 29.58 -3.51 -24.11
CA ASP A 21 30.09 -3.32 -25.45
C ASP A 21 31.62 -3.29 -25.44
N ALA A 22 32.23 -2.60 -24.49
CA ALA A 22 33.68 -2.56 -24.34
C ALA A 22 34.25 -3.95 -24.04
N LEU A 23 33.57 -4.71 -23.16
CA LEU A 23 33.97 -6.08 -22.81
C LEU A 23 33.85 -7.01 -24.01
N ALA A 24 32.72 -7.02 -24.72
CA ALA A 24 32.48 -7.86 -25.89
C ALA A 24 33.51 -7.57 -27.01
N THR A 25 33.71 -6.28 -27.31
CA THR A 25 34.73 -5.85 -28.34
C THR A 25 36.11 -6.33 -27.97
N GLY A 26 36.52 -6.22 -26.71
CA GLY A 26 37.83 -6.67 -26.25
C GLY A 26 37.99 -8.18 -26.29
N ILE A 27 36.96 -8.94 -25.91
CA ILE A 27 36.98 -10.41 -25.97
C ILE A 27 37.09 -10.87 -27.42
N ILE A 28 36.30 -10.30 -28.33
CA ILE A 28 36.39 -10.62 -29.79
C ILE A 28 37.77 -10.28 -30.33
N ALA A 29 38.32 -9.11 -30.01
CA ALA A 29 39.64 -8.68 -30.49
C ALA A 29 40.77 -9.58 -30.01
N ARG A 30 40.70 -10.12 -28.79
CA ARG A 30 41.72 -10.97 -28.17
C ARG A 30 41.60 -12.44 -28.58
N HIS A 31 40.38 -12.96 -28.68
CA HIS A 31 40.11 -14.40 -28.81
C HIS A 31 39.33 -14.79 -30.07
N GLY A 32 38.83 -13.81 -30.86
CA GLY A 32 38.00 -14.07 -32.04
C GLY A 32 38.77 -14.46 -33.31
N LYS A 33 40.11 -14.52 -33.25
CA LYS A 33 40.93 -14.94 -34.42
C LYS A 33 40.78 -16.44 -34.78
N ASP A 34 40.47 -17.27 -33.80
CA ASP A 34 40.12 -18.68 -33.97
C ASP A 34 38.60 -18.82 -33.88
N MET A 35 37.96 -19.49 -34.84
CA MET A 35 36.49 -19.70 -34.86
C MET A 35 35.99 -20.42 -33.60
N LEU A 36 36.78 -21.31 -32.98
CA LEU A 36 36.45 -22.00 -31.74
C LEU A 36 37.05 -21.33 -30.50
N GLY A 37 37.92 -20.32 -30.69
CA GLY A 37 38.60 -19.64 -29.57
C GLY A 37 37.62 -19.01 -28.59
N LEU A 38 36.60 -18.34 -29.12
CA LEU A 38 35.55 -17.76 -28.30
C LEU A 38 34.70 -18.83 -27.60
N ALA A 39 34.27 -19.88 -28.29
CA ALA A 39 33.40 -20.91 -27.75
C ALA A 39 34.01 -21.72 -26.60
N ARG A 40 35.36 -21.78 -26.52
CA ARG A 40 36.10 -22.43 -25.41
C ARG A 40 36.20 -21.55 -24.17
N GLY A 41 35.86 -20.25 -24.28
CA GLY A 41 35.94 -19.28 -23.19
C GLY A 41 34.81 -19.43 -22.18
N ILE A 42 35.10 -18.98 -20.96
CA ILE A 42 34.13 -18.85 -19.89
C ILE A 42 34.12 -17.38 -19.43
N VAL A 43 32.95 -16.77 -19.34
CA VAL A 43 32.79 -15.43 -18.77
C VAL A 43 31.89 -15.49 -17.56
N LEU A 44 32.44 -15.17 -16.38
CA LEU A 44 31.74 -15.10 -15.13
C LEU A 44 31.15 -13.71 -14.98
N LEU A 45 29.86 -13.64 -14.68
CA LEU A 45 29.08 -12.38 -14.62
C LEU A 45 28.31 -12.30 -13.28
N PRO A 46 27.91 -11.08 -12.83
CA PRO A 46 27.22 -10.95 -11.55
C PRO A 46 25.81 -11.53 -11.52
N ASN A 47 25.06 -11.47 -12.61
CA ASN A 47 23.66 -11.92 -12.67
C ASN A 47 23.22 -12.28 -14.11
N ASN A 48 22.00 -12.83 -14.24
CA ASN A 48 21.40 -13.20 -15.53
C ASN A 48 21.14 -11.99 -16.46
N ARG A 49 20.90 -10.80 -15.92
CA ARG A 49 20.71 -9.60 -16.76
C ARG A 49 22.02 -9.18 -17.44
N ALA A 50 23.13 -9.27 -16.70
CA ALA A 50 24.46 -9.04 -17.26
C ALA A 50 24.79 -10.08 -18.36
N VAL A 51 24.37 -11.33 -18.20
CA VAL A 51 24.47 -12.36 -19.24
C VAL A 51 23.75 -11.91 -20.52
N ARG A 52 22.50 -11.45 -20.39
CA ARG A 52 21.72 -10.96 -21.53
C ARG A 52 22.36 -9.73 -22.18
N ALA A 53 22.75 -8.73 -21.40
CA ALA A 53 23.39 -7.51 -21.92
C ALA A 53 24.67 -7.82 -22.67
N LEU A 54 25.51 -8.72 -22.15
CA LEU A 54 26.74 -9.13 -22.82
C LEU A 54 26.45 -9.97 -24.08
N SER A 55 25.44 -10.83 -24.08
CA SER A 55 25.00 -11.56 -25.27
C SER A 55 24.58 -10.60 -26.39
N GLU A 56 23.79 -9.59 -26.08
CA GLU A 56 23.35 -8.56 -27.00
C GLU A 56 24.57 -7.72 -27.52
N ALA A 57 25.53 -7.41 -26.64
CA ALA A 57 26.74 -6.70 -26.99
C ALA A 57 27.65 -7.54 -27.95
N PHE A 58 27.72 -8.85 -27.74
CA PHE A 58 28.40 -9.74 -28.66
C PHE A 58 27.77 -9.72 -30.07
N VAL A 59 26.43 -9.76 -30.14
CA VAL A 59 25.72 -9.67 -31.42
C VAL A 59 25.99 -8.32 -32.10
N ARG A 60 25.93 -7.21 -31.40
CA ARG A 60 26.26 -5.88 -31.96
C ARG A 60 27.70 -5.79 -32.45
N ALA A 61 28.64 -6.27 -31.63
CA ALA A 61 30.07 -6.18 -31.95
C ALA A 61 30.54 -7.14 -33.07
N SER A 62 29.85 -8.27 -33.29
CA SER A 62 30.22 -9.26 -34.29
C SER A 62 29.78 -8.91 -35.70
N GLY A 63 28.75 -8.08 -35.86
CA GLY A 63 28.14 -7.78 -37.16
C GLY A 63 27.53 -8.99 -37.88
N GLY A 64 27.35 -10.14 -37.21
CA GLY A 64 26.81 -11.38 -37.77
C GLY A 64 26.77 -12.54 -36.78
N GLY A 65 26.81 -13.76 -37.28
CA GLY A 65 26.81 -14.99 -36.47
C GLY A 65 28.09 -15.17 -35.67
N LEU A 66 28.00 -15.58 -34.41
CA LEU A 66 29.12 -15.78 -33.51
C LEU A 66 28.87 -16.99 -32.60
N LEU A 67 29.91 -17.85 -32.43
CA LEU A 67 29.91 -18.85 -31.38
C LEU A 67 30.38 -18.20 -30.07
N MET A 68 29.40 -17.84 -29.20
CA MET A 68 29.66 -17.14 -27.94
C MET A 68 30.43 -18.00 -26.93
N PRO A 69 31.21 -17.37 -26.04
CA PRO A 69 31.75 -18.02 -24.86
C PRO A 69 30.61 -18.46 -23.94
N ARG A 70 30.88 -19.36 -23.04
CA ARG A 70 29.92 -19.75 -22.01
C ARG A 70 29.82 -18.63 -20.98
N LEU A 71 28.62 -18.03 -20.88
CA LEU A 71 28.30 -16.96 -19.93
C LEU A 71 27.70 -17.56 -18.67
N VAL A 72 28.31 -17.33 -17.50
CA VAL A 72 27.93 -17.95 -16.23
C VAL A 72 27.67 -16.86 -15.18
N PRO A 73 26.43 -16.70 -14.69
CA PRO A 73 26.15 -15.82 -13.58
C PRO A 73 26.59 -16.49 -12.26
N ILE A 74 27.42 -15.81 -11.44
CA ILE A 74 27.93 -16.37 -10.19
C ILE A 74 27.35 -15.72 -8.92
N GLY A 75 26.64 -14.59 -9.07
CA GLY A 75 26.07 -13.82 -7.98
C GLY A 75 24.59 -14.12 -7.71
N ASP A 76 23.95 -14.94 -8.53
CA ASP A 76 22.53 -15.26 -8.41
C ASP A 76 22.35 -16.42 -7.42
N GLU A 77 21.64 -16.16 -6.31
CA GLU A 77 21.51 -17.13 -5.20
C GLU A 77 20.76 -18.40 -5.63
N GLU A 78 19.79 -18.29 -6.55
CA GLU A 78 18.99 -19.42 -7.05
C GLU A 78 19.78 -20.39 -7.95
N LEU A 79 20.97 -20.02 -8.37
CA LEU A 79 21.76 -20.80 -9.34
C LEU A 79 22.80 -21.74 -8.73
N GLY A 80 22.82 -21.91 -7.39
CA GLY A 80 23.82 -22.72 -6.69
C GLY A 80 24.02 -24.13 -7.27
N GLU A 81 22.96 -24.83 -7.70
CA GLU A 81 23.07 -26.13 -8.34
C GLU A 81 23.53 -26.05 -9.80
N ARG A 82 23.10 -25.05 -10.53
CA ARG A 82 23.48 -24.83 -11.93
C ARG A 82 24.92 -24.32 -12.06
N LEU A 83 25.43 -23.66 -11.02
CA LEU A 83 26.79 -23.12 -10.98
C LEU A 83 27.83 -24.24 -11.08
N GLY A 84 27.69 -25.31 -10.29
CA GLY A 84 28.58 -26.46 -10.34
C GLY A 84 28.66 -27.07 -11.74
N ASN A 85 27.53 -27.37 -12.33
CA ASN A 85 27.41 -27.93 -13.67
C ASN A 85 27.88 -26.99 -14.78
N ALA A 86 27.71 -25.68 -14.60
CA ALA A 86 28.16 -24.68 -15.56
C ALA A 86 29.67 -24.44 -15.53
N LEU A 87 30.32 -24.56 -14.37
CA LEU A 87 31.77 -24.34 -14.22
C LEU A 87 32.59 -25.64 -14.38
N ASP A 88 32.02 -26.79 -14.00
CA ASP A 88 32.65 -28.07 -14.09
C ASP A 88 31.64 -29.20 -14.42
N PRO A 89 31.41 -29.49 -15.72
CA PRO A 89 30.42 -30.50 -16.13
C PRO A 89 30.77 -31.95 -15.72
N ILE A 90 32.03 -32.24 -15.32
CA ILE A 90 32.52 -33.58 -15.08
C ILE A 90 32.71 -33.84 -13.58
N GLY A 91 31.59 -33.78 -12.81
CA GLY A 91 31.58 -34.30 -11.42
C GLY A 91 31.86 -33.28 -10.32
N ALA A 92 31.84 -31.99 -10.59
CA ALA A 92 31.99 -30.96 -9.57
C ALA A 92 30.77 -30.95 -8.66
N GLY A 93 30.89 -31.48 -7.47
CA GLY A 93 29.89 -31.40 -6.44
C GLY A 93 29.20 -32.72 -6.10
N ALA A 94 29.63 -33.85 -6.64
CA ALA A 94 29.09 -35.17 -6.22
C ALA A 94 29.27 -35.44 -4.71
N ASP A 95 30.34 -34.90 -4.13
CA ASP A 95 30.68 -35.06 -2.70
C ASP A 95 30.11 -33.92 -1.82
N ILE A 96 29.49 -32.88 -2.43
CA ILE A 96 28.90 -31.76 -1.68
C ILE A 96 27.41 -32.01 -1.49
N PRO A 97 26.90 -32.06 -0.22
CA PRO A 97 25.48 -32.30 0.03
C PRO A 97 24.58 -31.31 -0.72
N PRO A 98 23.36 -31.72 -1.10
CA PRO A 98 22.41 -30.83 -1.74
C PRO A 98 22.00 -29.67 -0.85
N ALA A 99 21.63 -28.52 -1.45
CA ALA A 99 21.06 -27.42 -0.70
C ALA A 99 19.63 -27.72 -0.28
N ILE A 100 19.26 -27.27 0.90
CA ILE A 100 17.87 -27.30 1.34
C ILE A 100 17.01 -26.37 0.44
N PRO A 101 15.82 -26.82 -0.04
CA PRO A 101 14.93 -25.95 -0.81
C PRO A 101 14.48 -24.75 0.03
N THR A 102 14.36 -23.60 -0.60
CA THR A 102 14.08 -22.33 0.08
C THR A 102 12.80 -22.37 0.90
N MET A 103 11.71 -22.96 0.37
CA MET A 103 10.45 -23.06 1.10
C MET A 103 10.53 -24.00 2.30
N ASP A 104 11.20 -25.15 2.17
CA ASP A 104 11.42 -26.09 3.28
C ASP A 104 12.23 -25.43 4.40
N ARG A 105 13.29 -24.70 4.02
CA ARG A 105 14.11 -23.91 4.96
C ARG A 105 13.27 -22.89 5.73
N GLN A 106 12.45 -22.10 5.04
CA GLN A 106 11.59 -21.07 5.65
C GLN A 106 10.57 -21.69 6.61
N MET A 107 9.93 -22.77 6.21
CA MET A 107 8.96 -23.49 7.04
C MET A 107 9.60 -24.08 8.30
N ILE A 108 10.78 -24.71 8.20
CA ILE A 108 11.49 -25.25 9.34
C ILE A 108 11.94 -24.14 10.29
N LEU A 109 12.54 -23.06 9.76
CA LEU A 109 12.97 -21.93 10.58
C LEU A 109 11.80 -21.28 11.30
N ALA A 110 10.65 -21.10 10.63
CA ALA A 110 9.42 -20.57 11.25
C ALA A 110 8.94 -21.50 12.38
N ARG A 111 8.97 -22.83 12.19
CA ARG A 111 8.64 -23.82 13.23
C ARG A 111 9.58 -23.70 14.42
N LEU A 112 10.90 -23.66 14.19
CA LEU A 112 11.90 -23.58 15.26
C LEU A 112 11.75 -22.27 16.05
N VAL A 113 11.52 -21.15 15.37
CA VAL A 113 11.25 -19.84 16.01
C VAL A 113 9.99 -19.91 16.87
N SER A 114 8.89 -20.46 16.33
CA SER A 114 7.64 -20.63 17.09
C SER A 114 7.83 -21.48 18.35
N GLN A 115 8.55 -22.61 18.25
CA GLN A 115 8.85 -23.49 19.38
C GLN A 115 9.66 -22.80 20.47
N VAL A 116 10.79 -22.17 20.11
CA VAL A 116 11.66 -21.48 21.08
C VAL A 116 10.94 -20.31 21.74
N ARG A 117 10.14 -19.53 20.98
CA ARG A 117 9.35 -18.43 21.54
C ARG A 117 8.28 -18.95 22.52
N ALA A 118 7.62 -20.06 22.21
CA ALA A 118 6.62 -20.67 23.09
C ALA A 118 7.26 -21.21 24.39
N GLU A 119 8.41 -21.88 24.32
CA GLU A 119 9.19 -22.33 25.47
C GLU A 119 9.54 -21.17 26.43
N HIS A 120 9.74 -19.98 25.88
CA HIS A 120 10.04 -18.76 26.64
C HIS A 120 8.81 -17.93 27.01
N ARG A 121 7.59 -18.46 26.87
CA ARG A 121 6.31 -17.78 27.19
C ARG A 121 6.08 -16.49 26.38
N GLN A 122 6.61 -16.43 25.17
CA GLN A 122 6.42 -15.34 24.20
C GLN A 122 5.89 -15.92 22.88
N PRO A 123 4.74 -16.59 22.87
CA PRO A 123 4.22 -17.21 21.66
C PRO A 123 4.02 -16.15 20.57
N VAL A 124 4.28 -16.53 19.35
CA VAL A 124 4.07 -15.74 18.15
C VAL A 124 3.14 -16.50 17.23
N ASP A 125 2.33 -15.76 16.45
CA ASP A 125 1.50 -16.38 15.41
C ASP A 125 2.35 -16.86 14.21
N ALA A 126 1.72 -17.59 13.29
CA ALA A 126 2.42 -18.18 12.16
C ALA A 126 3.00 -17.14 11.18
N GLY A 127 2.35 -15.98 11.00
CA GLY A 127 2.86 -14.90 10.17
C GLY A 127 4.13 -14.28 10.74
N GLU A 128 4.13 -13.96 12.02
CA GLU A 128 5.29 -13.44 12.73
C GLU A 128 6.43 -14.48 12.83
N ALA A 129 6.11 -15.76 13.08
CA ALA A 129 7.09 -16.84 13.05
C ALA A 129 7.77 -16.96 11.69
N MET A 130 7.01 -16.85 10.60
CA MET A 130 7.55 -16.84 9.24
C MET A 130 8.46 -15.63 9.00
N ARG A 131 8.04 -14.44 9.39
CA ARG A 131 8.83 -13.19 9.27
C ARG A 131 10.17 -13.30 10.02
N LEU A 132 10.15 -13.77 11.25
CA LEU A 132 11.34 -13.98 12.07
C LEU A 132 12.23 -15.11 11.51
N GLY A 133 11.64 -16.21 11.05
CA GLY A 133 12.35 -17.32 10.40
C GLY A 133 13.09 -16.87 9.13
N GLN A 134 12.44 -16.05 8.31
CA GLN A 134 13.05 -15.45 7.10
C GLN A 134 14.23 -14.54 7.48
N ALA A 135 14.06 -13.67 8.47
CA ALA A 135 15.14 -12.82 8.96
C ALA A 135 16.31 -13.63 9.52
N LEU A 136 16.02 -14.72 10.25
CA LEU A 136 17.05 -15.65 10.74
C LEU A 136 17.79 -16.32 9.57
N GLY A 137 17.06 -16.79 8.57
CA GLY A 137 17.65 -17.35 7.35
C GLY A 137 18.60 -16.36 6.66
N ALA A 138 18.22 -15.09 6.55
CA ALA A 138 19.09 -14.06 5.99
C ALA A 138 20.35 -13.82 6.85
N THR A 139 20.25 -13.89 8.17
CA THR A 139 21.39 -13.77 9.08
C THR A 139 22.33 -14.98 8.92
N ILE A 140 21.80 -16.21 8.83
CA ILE A 140 22.58 -17.43 8.55
C ILE A 140 23.33 -17.29 7.22
N ASP A 141 22.67 -16.80 6.17
CA ASP A 141 23.31 -16.57 4.86
C ASP A 141 24.46 -15.58 4.95
N GLN A 142 24.30 -14.49 5.70
CA GLN A 142 25.36 -13.51 5.91
C GLN A 142 26.58 -14.11 6.64
N LEU A 143 26.36 -14.96 7.66
CA LEU A 143 27.45 -15.66 8.35
C LEU A 143 28.19 -16.60 7.39
N HIS A 144 27.47 -17.39 6.59
CA HIS A 144 28.07 -18.25 5.58
C HIS A 144 28.83 -17.47 4.50
N ILE A 145 28.22 -16.38 3.96
CA ILE A 145 28.83 -15.54 2.94
C ILE A 145 30.13 -14.91 3.45
N ALA A 146 30.13 -14.45 4.69
CA ALA A 146 31.31 -13.88 5.34
C ALA A 146 32.30 -14.93 5.87
N GLN A 147 31.94 -16.24 5.80
CA GLN A 147 32.70 -17.35 6.36
C GLN A 147 32.99 -17.20 7.85
N VAL A 148 32.05 -16.62 8.59
CA VAL A 148 32.12 -16.47 10.06
C VAL A 148 31.49 -17.70 10.70
N ASP A 149 32.26 -18.38 11.60
CA ASP A 149 31.72 -19.49 12.38
C ASP A 149 30.65 -18.95 13.37
N PRO A 150 29.42 -19.46 13.31
CA PRO A 150 28.37 -19.06 14.27
C PRO A 150 28.79 -19.22 15.75
N ARG A 151 29.70 -20.14 16.06
CA ARG A 151 30.23 -20.35 17.43
C ARG A 151 30.97 -19.15 17.98
N ALA A 152 31.54 -18.31 17.12
CA ALA A 152 32.18 -17.05 17.53
C ALA A 152 31.20 -16.12 18.28
N LEU A 153 29.91 -16.26 18.07
CA LEU A 153 28.88 -15.52 18.82
C LEU A 153 28.89 -15.87 20.32
N ALA A 154 29.18 -17.12 20.66
CA ALA A 154 29.26 -17.57 22.07
C ALA A 154 30.54 -17.09 22.80
N GLU A 155 31.55 -16.67 22.04
CA GLU A 155 32.85 -16.24 22.56
C GLU A 155 32.94 -14.72 22.76
N LEU A 156 31.91 -13.95 22.32
CA LEU A 156 31.91 -12.50 22.46
C LEU A 156 31.73 -12.06 23.92
N ASP A 157 32.68 -11.32 24.42
CA ASP A 157 32.60 -10.64 25.73
C ASP A 157 31.84 -9.33 25.60
N LEU A 158 30.53 -9.40 25.75
CA LEU A 158 29.66 -8.22 25.67
C LEU A 158 29.41 -7.70 27.10
N SER A 159 30.10 -6.64 27.45
CA SER A 159 29.96 -5.96 28.73
C SER A 159 28.53 -5.61 29.13
N ASP A 160 28.23 -5.54 30.42
CA ASP A 160 26.94 -5.45 31.14
C ASP A 160 25.85 -4.50 30.58
N ALA A 161 26.17 -3.57 29.71
CA ALA A 161 25.22 -2.60 29.15
C ALA A 161 24.21 -3.22 28.13
N LEU A 162 24.46 -4.43 27.62
CA LEU A 162 23.62 -5.12 26.62
C LEU A 162 22.92 -6.38 27.18
N SER A 163 23.10 -6.68 28.45
CA SER A 163 22.74 -7.95 29.07
C SER A 163 21.26 -8.38 28.95
N GLY A 164 20.30 -7.46 28.99
CA GLY A 164 18.87 -7.80 28.92
C GLY A 164 18.41 -8.22 27.50
N HIS A 165 18.75 -7.44 26.48
CA HIS A 165 18.45 -7.76 25.08
C HIS A 165 19.31 -8.92 24.54
N TRP A 166 20.56 -9.00 25.00
CA TRP A 166 21.50 -10.02 24.61
C TRP A 166 21.07 -11.42 25.08
N ASN A 167 20.64 -11.55 26.34
CA ASN A 167 20.13 -12.84 26.84
C ASN A 167 18.87 -13.33 26.08
N ALA A 168 18.05 -12.41 25.58
CA ALA A 168 16.95 -12.77 24.71
C ALA A 168 17.43 -13.21 23.30
N SER A 169 18.49 -12.56 22.78
CA SER A 169 19.09 -12.91 21.49
C SER A 169 19.89 -14.22 21.57
N LEU A 170 20.62 -14.47 22.66
CA LEU A 170 21.36 -15.73 22.88
C LEU A 170 20.45 -16.96 22.85
N ARG A 171 19.25 -16.88 23.39
CA ARG A 171 18.29 -17.98 23.37
C ARG A 171 17.80 -18.31 21.97
N LEU A 172 17.71 -17.31 21.10
CA LEU A 172 17.38 -17.49 19.69
C LEU A 172 18.58 -18.00 18.89
N LEU A 173 19.80 -17.71 19.37
CA LEU A 173 21.03 -18.29 18.83
C LEU A 173 21.14 -19.78 19.10
N GLU A 174 20.40 -20.33 20.09
CA GLU A 174 20.23 -21.78 20.25
C GLU A 174 19.71 -22.44 18.98
N ILE A 175 18.80 -21.78 18.26
CA ILE A 175 18.33 -22.28 16.95
C ILE A 175 19.51 -22.35 15.99
N LEU A 176 20.35 -21.32 15.95
CA LEU A 176 21.45 -21.20 15.02
C LEU A 176 22.58 -22.20 15.32
N LEU A 177 22.89 -22.37 16.60
CA LEU A 177 24.06 -23.16 17.04
C LEU A 177 23.78 -24.65 17.12
N ASP A 178 22.58 -25.05 17.52
CA ASP A 178 22.25 -26.42 17.83
C ASP A 178 21.12 -26.96 16.94
N ARG A 179 19.92 -26.44 17.02
CA ARG A 179 18.72 -26.98 16.38
C ARG A 179 18.75 -26.97 14.84
N TRP A 180 19.25 -25.90 14.25
CA TRP A 180 19.30 -25.78 12.79
C TRP A 180 20.37 -26.72 12.16
N PRO A 181 21.61 -26.79 12.68
CA PRO A 181 22.58 -27.78 12.22
C PRO A 181 22.09 -29.23 12.39
N GLU A 182 21.38 -29.55 13.49
CA GLU A 182 20.80 -30.90 13.69
C GLU A 182 19.73 -31.23 12.63
N GLU A 183 18.86 -30.25 12.29
CA GLU A 183 17.85 -30.44 11.23
C GLU A 183 18.51 -30.66 9.86
N LEU A 184 19.51 -29.85 9.52
CA LEU A 184 20.25 -30.04 8.27
C LEU A 184 20.94 -31.40 8.20
N ALA A 185 21.57 -31.83 9.29
CA ALA A 185 22.21 -33.15 9.38
C ALA A 185 21.19 -34.29 9.24
N ARG A 186 20.03 -34.17 9.88
CA ARG A 186 18.92 -35.13 9.76
C ARG A 186 18.42 -35.29 8.32
N LEU A 187 18.37 -34.16 7.57
CA LEU A 187 17.94 -34.12 6.17
C LEU A 187 19.06 -34.51 5.19
N GLY A 188 20.32 -34.59 5.62
CA GLY A 188 21.46 -34.78 4.75
C GLY A 188 21.71 -33.61 3.79
N MET A 189 21.34 -32.40 4.20
CA MET A 189 21.37 -31.16 3.38
C MET A 189 22.22 -30.10 4.05
N ILE A 190 22.54 -29.03 3.29
CA ILE A 190 23.25 -27.84 3.78
C ILE A 190 22.55 -26.57 3.28
N ASP A 191 22.92 -25.43 3.88
CA ASP A 191 22.43 -24.12 3.40
C ASP A 191 22.96 -23.81 1.99
N LEU A 192 22.13 -23.09 1.22
CA LEU A 192 22.47 -22.73 -0.16
C LEU A 192 23.74 -21.87 -0.23
N ALA A 193 23.91 -20.92 0.71
CA ALA A 193 25.12 -20.09 0.78
C ALA A 193 26.38 -20.92 1.12
N ASP A 194 26.28 -21.90 2.02
CA ASP A 194 27.38 -22.83 2.32
C ASP A 194 27.72 -23.70 1.11
N ARG A 195 26.70 -24.28 0.44
CA ARG A 195 26.90 -25.06 -0.77
C ARG A 195 27.62 -24.24 -1.86
N ARG A 196 27.21 -23.02 -2.07
CA ARG A 196 27.86 -22.09 -3.03
C ARG A 196 29.33 -21.86 -2.68
N ASN A 197 29.63 -21.61 -1.42
CA ASN A 197 31.01 -21.40 -0.97
C ASN A 197 31.88 -22.65 -1.22
N ARG A 198 31.36 -23.85 -0.90
CA ARG A 198 32.06 -25.12 -1.14
C ARG A 198 32.28 -25.38 -2.62
N LEU A 199 31.30 -25.11 -3.47
CA LEU A 199 31.42 -25.24 -4.93
C LEU A 199 32.47 -24.29 -5.50
N LEU A 200 32.44 -23.01 -5.12
CA LEU A 200 33.46 -22.03 -5.55
C LEU A 200 34.86 -22.42 -5.09
N GLY A 201 35.00 -22.87 -3.85
CA GLY A 201 36.27 -23.36 -3.33
C GLY A 201 36.76 -24.60 -4.07
N HIS A 202 35.87 -25.52 -4.46
CA HIS A 202 36.23 -26.69 -5.28
C HIS A 202 36.72 -26.26 -6.67
N VAL A 203 35.96 -25.38 -7.33
CA VAL A 203 36.35 -24.86 -8.67
C VAL A 203 37.67 -24.11 -8.61
N ALA A 204 37.87 -23.24 -7.60
CA ALA A 204 39.11 -22.49 -7.44
C ALA A 204 40.36 -23.43 -7.21
N ARG A 205 40.22 -24.50 -6.45
CA ARG A 205 41.27 -25.50 -6.29
C ARG A 205 41.60 -26.21 -7.59
N ARG A 206 40.56 -26.72 -8.28
CA ARG A 206 40.72 -27.45 -9.54
C ARG A 206 41.35 -26.57 -10.64
N TRP A 207 40.95 -25.32 -10.75
CA TRP A 207 41.54 -24.41 -11.78
C TRP A 207 42.99 -24.03 -11.47
N ARG A 208 43.42 -24.07 -10.24
CA ARG A 208 44.84 -23.94 -9.89
C ARG A 208 45.66 -25.17 -10.32
N GLU A 209 45.06 -26.36 -10.21
CA GLU A 209 45.71 -27.63 -10.57
C GLU A 209 45.64 -27.91 -12.07
N ALA A 210 44.49 -27.64 -12.68
CA ALA A 210 44.21 -27.90 -14.10
C ALA A 210 43.35 -26.73 -14.68
N PRO A 211 44.01 -25.65 -15.13
CA PRO A 211 43.28 -24.51 -15.73
C PRO A 211 42.45 -24.93 -16.92
N PRO A 212 41.30 -24.29 -17.21
CA PRO A 212 40.52 -24.51 -18.42
C PRO A 212 41.36 -24.28 -19.70
N ALA A 213 41.11 -25.06 -20.73
CA ALA A 213 41.85 -24.95 -22.01
C ALA A 213 41.59 -23.66 -22.78
N GLY A 214 40.47 -22.96 -22.47
CA GLY A 214 40.10 -21.64 -23.01
C GLY A 214 40.38 -20.50 -22.03
N PHE A 215 40.08 -19.28 -22.42
CA PHE A 215 40.19 -18.14 -21.53
C PHE A 215 39.07 -18.15 -20.45
N VAL A 216 39.33 -17.53 -19.30
CA VAL A 216 38.35 -17.29 -18.26
C VAL A 216 38.35 -15.80 -17.89
N ILE A 217 37.23 -15.13 -18.05
CA ILE A 217 37.10 -13.72 -17.71
C ILE A 217 36.01 -13.57 -16.62
N ALA A 218 36.38 -12.98 -15.49
CA ALA A 218 35.40 -12.60 -14.45
C ALA A 218 35.13 -11.09 -14.59
N ALA A 219 33.90 -10.69 -14.95
CA ALA A 219 33.60 -9.33 -15.36
C ALA A 219 32.46 -8.69 -14.57
N GLY A 220 32.66 -7.44 -14.10
CA GLY A 220 31.66 -6.61 -13.44
C GLY A 220 31.21 -7.10 -12.06
N ILE A 221 31.97 -7.97 -11.42
CA ILE A 221 31.68 -8.51 -10.10
C ILE A 221 32.26 -7.56 -9.05
N ALA A 222 31.39 -7.01 -8.18
CA ALA A 222 31.76 -6.11 -7.09
C ALA A 222 31.22 -6.73 -5.78
N THR A 223 32.06 -7.48 -5.09
CA THR A 223 31.73 -8.16 -3.82
C THR A 223 32.96 -8.35 -2.97
N SER A 224 32.78 -8.34 -1.63
CA SER A 224 33.81 -8.70 -0.66
C SER A 224 33.59 -10.09 -0.06
N ALA A 225 32.73 -10.93 -0.64
CA ALA A 225 32.49 -12.30 -0.17
C ALA A 225 33.78 -13.14 -0.35
N PRO A 226 34.38 -13.69 0.74
CA PRO A 226 35.69 -14.34 0.70
C PRO A 226 35.78 -15.50 -0.31
N ALA A 227 34.75 -16.32 -0.44
CA ALA A 227 34.72 -17.42 -1.40
C ALA A 227 34.78 -16.94 -2.85
N ILE A 228 34.08 -15.86 -3.18
CA ILE A 228 34.08 -15.24 -4.51
C ILE A 228 35.45 -14.58 -4.74
N CYS A 229 35.96 -13.81 -3.78
CA CYS A 229 37.27 -13.18 -3.89
C CYS A 229 38.42 -14.21 -4.09
N ALA A 230 38.34 -15.35 -3.43
CA ALA A 230 39.30 -16.46 -3.64
C ALA A 230 39.18 -17.04 -5.05
N ALA A 231 37.99 -17.19 -5.61
CA ALA A 231 37.79 -17.59 -6.99
C ALA A 231 38.32 -16.53 -7.98
N LEU A 232 38.05 -15.24 -7.77
CA LEU A 232 38.55 -14.12 -8.56
C LEU A 232 40.07 -14.05 -8.51
N ARG A 233 40.68 -14.25 -7.33
CA ARG A 233 42.15 -14.35 -7.20
C ARG A 233 42.70 -15.47 -8.07
N THR A 234 42.05 -16.64 -8.05
CA THR A 234 42.49 -17.75 -8.90
C THR A 234 42.42 -17.39 -10.37
N VAL A 235 41.34 -16.74 -10.83
CA VAL A 235 41.21 -16.26 -12.21
C VAL A 235 42.29 -15.22 -12.56
N ALA A 236 42.54 -14.25 -11.67
CA ALA A 236 43.50 -13.18 -11.90
C ALA A 236 44.94 -13.66 -12.06
N PHE A 237 45.33 -14.75 -11.36
CA PHE A 237 46.71 -15.25 -11.39
C PHE A 237 46.95 -16.46 -12.29
N MET A 238 45.87 -17.05 -12.88
CA MET A 238 46.03 -18.19 -13.79
C MET A 238 46.34 -17.76 -15.24
N GLN A 239 47.01 -18.62 -15.99
CA GLN A 239 47.25 -18.39 -17.41
C GLN A 239 45.92 -18.36 -18.17
N GLY A 240 45.72 -17.31 -18.98
CA GLY A 240 44.47 -17.11 -19.74
C GLY A 240 43.26 -16.62 -18.89
N GLY A 241 43.50 -16.21 -17.66
CA GLY A 241 42.51 -15.61 -16.79
C GLY A 241 42.61 -14.09 -16.80
N ASP A 242 41.48 -13.41 -16.73
CA ASP A 242 41.36 -11.95 -16.57
C ASP A 242 40.23 -11.61 -15.60
N VAL A 243 40.43 -10.59 -14.78
CA VAL A 243 39.37 -9.97 -13.99
C VAL A 243 39.13 -8.56 -14.54
N VAL A 244 37.86 -8.23 -14.88
CA VAL A 244 37.50 -6.92 -15.45
C VAL A 244 36.51 -6.24 -14.55
N LEU A 245 36.97 -5.20 -13.86
CA LEU A 245 36.18 -4.44 -12.90
C LEU A 245 35.35 -3.37 -13.61
N SER A 246 34.18 -3.07 -13.04
CA SER A 246 33.35 -1.96 -13.52
C SER A 246 33.59 -0.71 -12.67
N ALA A 247 33.87 0.41 -13.33
CA ALA A 247 33.95 1.75 -12.73
C ALA A 247 34.87 1.85 -11.49
N LEU A 248 35.99 1.11 -11.47
CA LEU A 248 37.04 1.38 -10.48
C LEU A 248 37.60 2.78 -10.69
N ASP A 249 37.63 3.57 -9.66
CA ASP A 249 38.11 4.95 -9.72
C ASP A 249 39.64 5.00 -9.71
N GLN A 250 40.20 5.37 -10.87
CA GLN A 250 41.65 5.57 -11.06
C GLN A 250 42.04 7.07 -10.95
N HIS A 251 41.07 7.97 -10.76
CA HIS A 251 41.34 9.43 -10.65
C HIS A 251 41.56 9.90 -9.23
N MET A 252 41.10 9.14 -8.23
CA MET A 252 41.38 9.44 -6.83
C MET A 252 42.89 9.40 -6.55
N SER A 253 43.41 10.33 -5.76
CA SER A 253 44.76 10.28 -5.21
C SER A 253 44.94 9.06 -4.29
N ALA A 254 46.17 8.70 -3.98
CA ALA A 254 46.46 7.63 -3.00
C ALA A 254 45.90 8.00 -1.61
N GLU A 255 46.02 9.27 -1.17
CA GLU A 255 45.49 9.75 0.08
C GLU A 255 43.92 9.63 0.14
N GLU A 256 43.24 10.06 -0.91
CA GLU A 256 41.79 9.95 -1.01
C GLU A 256 41.33 8.48 -0.97
N TRP A 257 42.08 7.58 -1.66
CA TRP A 257 41.80 6.16 -1.66
C TRP A 257 41.98 5.51 -0.28
N GLU A 258 43.11 5.84 0.38
CA GLU A 258 43.37 5.28 1.72
C GLU A 258 42.41 5.84 2.80
N SER A 259 41.92 7.06 2.63
CA SER A 259 40.92 7.62 3.55
C SER A 259 39.56 6.91 3.60
N ILE A 260 39.29 6.01 2.64
CA ILE A 260 38.06 5.18 2.64
C ILE A 260 38.12 4.09 3.74
N GLY A 261 39.30 3.61 4.10
CA GLY A 261 39.52 2.42 4.94
C GLY A 261 39.38 1.11 4.14
N PRO A 262 39.36 -0.06 4.81
CA PRO A 262 39.40 -0.24 6.26
C PRO A 262 40.73 0.16 6.86
N PHE A 263 40.72 0.62 8.09
CA PHE A 263 41.91 1.03 8.80
C PHE A 263 42.42 -0.08 9.71
N GLU A 264 43.75 -0.13 9.96
CA GLU A 264 44.30 -0.97 10.99
C GLU A 264 43.91 -0.48 12.39
N PRO A 265 43.82 -1.37 13.38
CA PRO A 265 43.58 -0.96 14.78
C PRO A 265 44.68 -0.01 15.24
N ASP A 266 44.24 1.07 15.91
CA ASP A 266 45.17 1.99 16.56
C ASP A 266 46.05 1.23 17.56
N PRO A 267 47.36 1.27 17.45
CA PRO A 267 48.29 0.44 18.26
C PRO A 267 48.26 0.78 19.75
N VAL A 268 47.73 1.95 20.16
CA VAL A 268 47.65 2.40 21.56
C VAL A 268 46.33 2.04 22.17
N THR A 269 45.22 2.30 21.44
CA THR A 269 43.87 2.11 21.95
C THR A 269 43.25 0.75 21.60
N GLY A 270 43.85 0.03 20.64
CA GLY A 270 43.29 -1.21 20.07
C GLY A 270 42.02 -0.99 19.24
N ARG A 271 41.53 0.25 19.15
CA ARG A 271 40.29 0.56 18.42
C ARG A 271 40.58 0.77 16.93
N ARG A 272 39.75 0.15 16.11
CA ARG A 272 39.78 0.37 14.64
C ARG A 272 38.98 1.62 14.29
N PRO A 273 39.56 2.61 13.60
CA PRO A 273 38.83 3.76 13.10
C PRO A 273 37.70 3.29 12.18
N ARG A 274 36.62 4.06 12.13
CA ARG A 274 35.45 3.72 11.26
C ARG A 274 35.80 3.95 9.79
N ALA A 275 35.58 2.96 8.95
CA ALA A 275 35.71 3.07 7.52
C ALA A 275 34.52 3.83 6.89
N GLU A 276 34.74 4.42 5.73
CA GLU A 276 33.70 5.09 4.92
C GLU A 276 32.95 4.04 4.06
N GLU A 277 32.25 3.12 4.74
CA GLU A 277 31.54 2.00 4.09
C GLU A 277 30.47 2.45 3.09
N SER A 278 29.96 3.67 3.25
CA SER A 278 28.98 4.28 2.34
C SER A 278 29.60 4.85 1.06
N HIS A 279 30.93 4.83 0.93
CA HIS A 279 31.61 5.34 -0.26
C HIS A 279 31.48 4.38 -1.46
N PRO A 280 31.25 4.89 -2.71
CA PRO A 280 31.07 4.06 -3.90
C PRO A 280 32.20 3.07 -4.16
N GLN A 281 33.43 3.37 -3.78
CA GLN A 281 34.61 2.55 -4.07
C GLN A 281 34.99 1.60 -2.92
N PHE A 282 34.30 1.67 -1.76
CA PHE A 282 34.65 0.86 -0.59
C PHE A 282 34.63 -0.65 -0.89
N GLN A 283 33.59 -1.11 -1.55
CA GLN A 283 33.42 -2.53 -1.90
C GLN A 283 34.52 -3.04 -2.84
N LEU A 284 34.90 -2.24 -3.82
CA LEU A 284 36.01 -2.58 -4.74
C LEU A 284 37.35 -2.57 -4.03
N LYS A 285 37.58 -1.64 -3.08
CA LYS A 285 38.78 -1.61 -2.26
C LYS A 285 38.91 -2.89 -1.42
N LEU A 286 37.86 -3.27 -0.68
CA LEU A 286 37.85 -4.51 0.08
C LEU A 286 38.14 -5.74 -0.78
N MET A 287 37.53 -5.79 -1.98
CA MET A 287 37.75 -6.89 -2.93
C MET A 287 39.21 -6.94 -3.39
N LEU A 288 39.82 -5.81 -3.76
CA LEU A 288 41.21 -5.75 -4.16
C LEU A 288 42.14 -6.16 -3.03
N ASP A 289 41.89 -5.70 -1.80
CA ASP A 289 42.65 -6.08 -0.60
C ASP A 289 42.61 -7.60 -0.38
N GLN A 290 41.44 -8.24 -0.53
CA GLN A 290 41.26 -9.70 -0.38
C GLN A 290 41.93 -10.50 -1.54
N ILE A 291 41.89 -9.95 -2.75
CA ILE A 291 42.60 -10.57 -3.89
C ILE A 291 44.12 -10.40 -3.73
N GLY A 292 44.55 -9.40 -2.98
CA GLY A 292 45.96 -9.07 -2.76
C GLY A 292 46.60 -8.36 -3.95
N VAL A 293 45.90 -7.39 -4.53
CA VAL A 293 46.32 -6.57 -5.67
C VAL A 293 46.09 -5.10 -5.35
N ALA A 294 47.11 -4.28 -5.56
CA ALA A 294 47.01 -2.85 -5.33
C ALA A 294 46.25 -2.17 -6.50
N ARG A 295 45.59 -1.03 -6.20
CA ARG A 295 44.79 -0.31 -7.21
C ARG A 295 45.64 0.13 -8.43
N ASP A 296 46.88 0.48 -8.25
CA ASP A 296 47.79 0.92 -9.31
C ASP A 296 48.28 -0.25 -10.22
N GLU A 297 48.13 -1.49 -9.78
CA GLU A 297 48.36 -2.67 -10.60
C GLU A 297 47.18 -2.95 -11.54
N VAL A 298 46.00 -2.35 -11.32
CA VAL A 298 44.83 -2.51 -12.19
C VAL A 298 44.95 -1.64 -13.42
N THR A 299 44.95 -2.29 -14.62
CA THR A 299 45.14 -1.59 -15.89
C THR A 299 43.82 -1.25 -16.57
N LEU A 300 43.84 -0.25 -17.46
CA LEU A 300 42.65 0.09 -18.24
C LEU A 300 42.35 -0.98 -19.31
N TRP A 301 41.09 -1.40 -19.42
CA TRP A 301 40.63 -2.20 -20.56
C TRP A 301 40.65 -1.34 -21.83
N ARG A 302 41.50 -1.73 -22.84
CA ARG A 302 41.85 -0.86 -23.96
C ARG A 302 40.79 -0.71 -25.03
N TRP A 303 39.89 -1.68 -25.13
CA TRP A 303 38.85 -1.70 -26.16
C TRP A 303 37.61 -0.91 -25.68
N GLY A 304 36.95 -0.22 -26.62
CA GLY A 304 35.76 0.60 -26.36
C GLY A 304 34.60 0.25 -27.26
N GLY A 305 33.44 0.66 -26.92
CA GLY A 305 32.21 0.58 -27.69
C GLY A 305 31.78 1.93 -28.29
N GLY A 306 30.77 1.91 -29.17
CA GLY A 306 30.26 3.10 -29.88
C GLY A 306 29.38 4.01 -29.01
N HIS A 307 29.02 3.59 -27.81
CA HIS A 307 28.10 4.32 -26.88
C HIS A 307 28.83 4.91 -25.68
N ASP A 308 30.08 5.33 -25.85
CA ASP A 308 30.87 5.89 -24.76
C ASP A 308 30.55 7.38 -24.55
N ALA A 309 30.48 7.83 -23.30
CA ALA A 309 30.51 9.25 -22.98
C ALA A 309 31.94 9.84 -23.09
N ARG A 310 32.10 11.14 -22.92
CA ARG A 310 33.43 11.78 -22.92
C ARG A 310 34.26 11.30 -21.73
N ALA A 311 35.55 11.06 -21.93
CA ALA A 311 36.46 10.55 -20.89
C ALA A 311 36.51 11.41 -19.62
N ALA A 312 36.36 12.73 -19.76
CA ALA A 312 36.28 13.64 -18.61
C ALA A 312 35.12 13.32 -17.63
N ARG A 313 34.07 12.57 -18.08
CA ARG A 313 32.94 12.18 -17.26
C ARG A 313 33.38 11.34 -16.04
N SER A 314 34.29 10.36 -16.24
CA SER A 314 34.75 9.55 -15.10
C SER A 314 35.51 10.37 -14.06
N ARG A 315 36.38 11.32 -14.48
CA ARG A 315 37.03 12.25 -13.56
C ARG A 315 36.01 13.11 -12.77
N ASN A 316 35.01 13.62 -13.47
CA ASN A 316 34.02 14.50 -12.82
C ASN A 316 33.11 13.73 -11.88
N ILE A 317 32.81 12.45 -12.17
CA ILE A 317 32.14 11.53 -11.25
C ILE A 317 33.01 11.29 -10.01
N SER A 318 34.31 11.01 -10.20
CA SER A 318 35.28 10.86 -9.10
C SER A 318 35.28 12.09 -8.18
N ASN A 319 35.36 13.29 -8.77
CA ASN A 319 35.29 14.54 -7.99
C ASN A 319 33.96 14.71 -7.25
N ALA A 320 32.84 14.33 -7.83
CA ALA A 320 31.51 14.41 -7.17
C ALA A 320 31.41 13.45 -6.00
N MET A 321 32.08 12.30 -6.07
CA MET A 321 31.98 11.23 -5.06
C MET A 321 33.14 11.21 -4.06
N LEU A 322 33.92 12.27 -3.94
CA LEU A 322 35.03 12.34 -2.97
C LEU A 322 34.62 11.93 -1.56
N PRO A 323 35.48 11.27 -0.79
CA PRO A 323 35.27 11.04 0.62
C PRO A 323 34.96 12.36 1.36
N PRO A 324 34.11 12.35 2.41
CA PRO A 324 33.69 13.59 3.10
C PRO A 324 34.83 14.48 3.57
N VAL A 325 35.92 13.87 4.04
CA VAL A 325 37.12 14.57 4.52
C VAL A 325 37.87 15.35 3.44
N HIS A 326 37.69 14.99 2.17
CA HIS A 326 38.34 15.58 1.01
C HIS A 326 37.44 16.53 0.19
N THR A 327 36.18 16.74 0.57
CA THR A 327 35.24 17.64 -0.16
C THR A 327 35.69 19.10 -0.21
N GLY A 328 36.59 19.53 0.67
CA GLY A 328 37.26 20.83 0.59
C GLY A 328 37.94 21.10 -0.76
N LYS A 329 38.36 20.05 -1.46
CA LYS A 329 38.94 20.11 -2.83
C LYS A 329 37.99 20.76 -3.84
N TRP A 330 36.68 20.66 -3.68
CA TRP A 330 35.68 21.23 -4.59
C TRP A 330 35.84 22.72 -4.85
N ARG A 331 36.34 23.47 -3.84
CA ARG A 331 36.58 24.93 -3.95
C ARG A 331 37.66 25.28 -4.95
N GLY A 332 38.65 24.40 -5.13
CA GLY A 332 39.79 24.58 -6.01
C GLY A 332 39.61 24.00 -7.41
N LEU A 333 38.56 23.25 -7.67
CA LEU A 333 38.30 22.63 -8.97
C LEU A 333 37.92 23.68 -10.03
N LYS A 334 38.44 23.51 -11.26
CA LYS A 334 38.05 24.29 -12.42
C LYS A 334 36.63 23.94 -12.87
N ALA A 335 36.00 24.80 -13.65
CA ALA A 335 34.63 24.60 -14.13
C ALA A 335 34.47 23.28 -14.93
N ASP A 336 35.41 22.91 -15.75
CA ASP A 336 35.40 21.65 -16.54
C ASP A 336 35.58 20.40 -15.66
N GLU A 337 36.14 20.53 -14.48
CA GLU A 337 36.32 19.45 -13.49
C GLU A 337 35.10 19.25 -12.59
N ARG A 338 34.18 20.22 -12.57
CA ARG A 338 32.93 20.21 -11.79
C ARG A 338 31.69 19.93 -12.64
N THR A 339 31.75 20.21 -13.94
CA THR A 339 30.58 20.12 -14.82
C THR A 339 30.38 18.70 -15.35
N LEU A 340 29.27 18.09 -15.01
CA LEU A 340 28.85 16.79 -15.54
C LEU A 340 28.09 17.00 -16.86
N ASN A 341 28.84 17.23 -17.95
CA ASN A 341 28.23 17.44 -19.29
C ASN A 341 27.37 16.23 -19.70
N GLY A 342 26.10 16.50 -20.09
CA GLY A 342 25.11 15.47 -20.41
C GLY A 342 24.35 14.91 -19.20
N VAL A 343 24.60 15.41 -17.98
CA VAL A 343 23.76 15.14 -16.80
C VAL A 343 22.85 16.35 -16.56
N ARG A 344 21.57 16.10 -16.38
CA ARG A 344 20.53 17.10 -16.07
C ARG A 344 19.78 16.65 -14.82
N LEU A 345 19.31 17.60 -14.04
CA LEU A 345 18.46 17.32 -12.88
C LEU A 345 17.00 17.69 -13.19
N LEU A 346 16.08 16.93 -12.59
CA LEU A 346 14.65 17.20 -12.66
C LEU A 346 14.04 17.11 -11.27
N GLU A 347 13.56 18.23 -10.75
CA GLU A 347 12.92 18.28 -9.43
C GLU A 347 11.43 18.53 -9.57
N ALA A 348 10.62 17.48 -9.43
CA ALA A 348 9.18 17.56 -9.52
C ALA A 348 8.53 17.97 -8.19
N ALA A 349 7.36 18.59 -8.24
CA ALA A 349 6.62 18.97 -7.04
C ALA A 349 6.07 17.73 -6.29
N THR A 350 5.65 16.71 -7.03
CA THR A 350 5.01 15.49 -6.50
C THR A 350 5.54 14.23 -7.19
N PRO A 351 5.40 13.04 -6.57
CA PRO A 351 5.75 11.77 -7.22
C PRO A 351 4.95 11.50 -8.50
N ALA A 352 3.72 12.02 -8.58
CA ALA A 352 2.88 11.88 -9.79
C ALA A 352 3.46 12.67 -10.96
N GLN A 353 3.85 13.94 -10.73
CA GLN A 353 4.50 14.78 -11.74
C GLN A 353 5.87 14.20 -12.13
N GLU A 354 6.64 13.68 -11.17
CA GLU A 354 7.90 12.98 -11.46
C GLU A 354 7.69 11.81 -12.42
N ALA A 355 6.71 10.93 -12.12
CA ALA A 355 6.40 9.77 -12.95
C ALA A 355 5.96 10.18 -14.37
N GLN A 356 5.15 11.22 -14.50
CA GLN A 356 4.69 11.74 -15.78
C GLN A 356 5.83 12.35 -16.60
N ALA A 357 6.70 13.17 -15.98
CA ALA A 357 7.86 13.74 -16.63
C ALA A 357 8.85 12.66 -17.12
N ILE A 358 9.10 11.63 -16.30
CA ILE A 358 9.92 10.46 -16.68
C ILE A 358 9.31 9.75 -17.90
N ALA A 359 8.01 9.48 -17.87
CA ALA A 359 7.33 8.81 -18.98
C ALA A 359 7.41 9.63 -20.29
N LEU A 360 7.35 10.96 -20.22
CA LEU A 360 7.51 11.85 -21.35
C LEU A 360 8.94 11.82 -21.90
N LEU A 361 9.96 11.83 -21.05
CA LEU A 361 11.36 11.67 -21.48
C LEU A 361 11.62 10.33 -22.17
N LEU A 362 11.06 9.24 -21.63
CA LEU A 362 11.12 7.92 -22.26
C LEU A 362 10.38 7.89 -23.60
N ARG A 363 9.22 8.54 -23.67
CA ARG A 363 8.43 8.65 -24.90
C ARG A 363 9.16 9.48 -25.96
N GLU A 364 9.79 10.60 -25.57
CA GLU A 364 10.61 11.42 -26.47
C GLU A 364 11.80 10.63 -27.05
N ALA A 365 12.48 9.86 -26.19
CA ALA A 365 13.61 9.04 -26.65
C ALA A 365 13.22 8.04 -27.77
N VAL A 366 12.01 7.48 -27.69
CA VAL A 366 11.50 6.52 -28.70
C VAL A 366 11.23 7.17 -30.06
N GLU A 367 11.00 8.49 -30.11
CA GLU A 367 10.80 9.22 -31.38
C GLU A 367 12.06 9.18 -32.28
N THR A 368 13.25 9.09 -31.67
CA THR A 368 14.49 8.94 -32.41
C THR A 368 14.73 7.46 -32.72
N PRO A 369 14.86 7.08 -34.02
CA PRO A 369 15.18 5.70 -34.40
C PRO A 369 16.45 5.20 -33.69
N GLU A 370 16.43 3.93 -33.30
CA GLU A 370 17.52 3.20 -32.63
C GLU A 370 17.93 3.73 -31.25
N ARG A 371 17.49 4.92 -30.84
CA ARG A 371 17.80 5.46 -29.52
C ARG A 371 17.18 4.63 -28.42
N THR A 372 17.99 4.26 -27.46
CA THR A 372 17.61 3.46 -26.28
C THR A 372 17.44 4.34 -25.04
N ALA A 373 16.50 3.98 -24.18
CA ALA A 373 16.29 4.68 -22.92
C ALA A 373 15.99 3.72 -21.78
N ALA A 374 16.52 4.01 -20.59
CA ALA A 374 16.30 3.20 -19.43
C ALA A 374 15.98 4.05 -18.18
N LEU A 375 14.98 3.64 -17.44
CA LEU A 375 14.70 4.11 -16.08
C LEU A 375 15.41 3.19 -15.09
N VAL A 376 16.16 3.77 -14.17
CA VAL A 376 16.74 3.06 -13.02
C VAL A 376 16.14 3.63 -11.75
N THR A 377 15.50 2.79 -10.96
CA THR A 377 14.93 3.21 -9.68
C THR A 377 14.77 2.04 -8.71
N PRO A 378 15.07 2.22 -7.42
CA PRO A 378 14.69 1.27 -6.38
C PRO A 378 13.21 1.38 -6.01
N ASP A 379 12.53 2.49 -6.37
CA ASP A 379 11.14 2.76 -6.07
C ASP A 379 10.21 2.04 -7.06
N ARG A 380 9.62 0.92 -6.60
CA ARG A 380 8.72 0.11 -7.43
C ARG A 380 7.37 0.78 -7.67
N GLU A 381 6.94 1.66 -6.77
CA GLU A 381 5.71 2.44 -6.95
C GLU A 381 5.89 3.47 -8.07
N LEU A 382 7.02 4.18 -8.07
CA LEU A 382 7.37 5.10 -9.15
C LEU A 382 7.47 4.37 -10.49
N ALA A 383 8.14 3.21 -10.54
CA ALA A 383 8.25 2.38 -11.74
C ALA A 383 6.87 1.96 -12.29
N THR A 384 5.94 1.58 -11.38
CA THR A 384 4.57 1.21 -11.75
C THR A 384 3.79 2.40 -12.33
N ARG A 385 3.91 3.59 -11.72
CA ARG A 385 3.29 4.83 -12.23
C ARG A 385 3.83 5.20 -13.61
N VAL A 386 5.14 5.14 -13.81
CA VAL A 386 5.77 5.39 -15.13
C VAL A 386 5.24 4.40 -16.16
N SER A 387 5.16 3.11 -15.82
CA SER A 387 4.61 2.08 -16.72
C SER A 387 3.16 2.36 -17.10
N ALA A 388 2.34 2.85 -16.15
CA ALA A 388 0.96 3.23 -16.40
C ALA A 388 0.85 4.43 -17.38
N HIS A 389 1.73 5.44 -17.23
CA HIS A 389 1.79 6.55 -18.17
C HIS A 389 2.23 6.10 -19.57
N LEU A 390 3.25 5.23 -19.67
CA LEU A 390 3.71 4.69 -20.95
C LEU A 390 2.63 3.87 -21.66
N ALA A 391 1.80 3.14 -20.90
CA ALA A 391 0.70 2.36 -21.45
C ALA A 391 -0.34 3.22 -22.19
N ARG A 392 -0.49 4.52 -21.86
CA ARG A 392 -1.36 5.48 -22.59
C ARG A 392 -0.94 5.62 -24.05
N TRP A 393 0.32 5.39 -24.36
CA TRP A 393 0.88 5.45 -25.72
C TRP A 393 1.16 4.07 -26.31
N GLY A 394 0.65 3.00 -25.69
CA GLY A 394 0.90 1.63 -26.12
C GLY A 394 2.34 1.13 -25.91
N ILE A 395 3.15 1.88 -25.15
CA ILE A 395 4.54 1.50 -24.86
C ILE A 395 4.54 0.61 -23.63
N LYS A 396 4.96 -0.63 -23.80
CA LYS A 396 5.18 -1.58 -22.71
C LYS A 396 6.70 -1.68 -22.47
N ALA A 397 7.19 -1.04 -21.43
CA ALA A 397 8.60 -1.11 -21.06
C ALA A 397 9.04 -2.54 -20.68
N ASP A 398 10.32 -2.88 -20.89
CA ASP A 398 10.93 -4.11 -20.36
C ASP A 398 11.29 -3.90 -18.88
N ASP A 399 10.35 -4.26 -18.00
CA ASP A 399 10.55 -4.16 -16.54
C ASP A 399 11.25 -5.43 -16.03
N SER A 400 12.53 -5.32 -15.77
CA SER A 400 13.37 -6.43 -15.35
C SER A 400 13.22 -6.84 -13.89
N ALA A 401 12.75 -5.95 -13.01
CA ALA A 401 12.51 -6.28 -11.60
C ALA A 401 11.27 -7.17 -11.43
N GLY A 402 10.30 -7.06 -12.36
CA GLY A 402 9.05 -7.80 -12.29
C GLY A 402 8.10 -7.24 -11.21
N GLN A 403 7.04 -7.99 -10.96
CA GLN A 403 6.02 -7.67 -9.96
C GLN A 403 6.00 -8.77 -8.90
N ALA A 404 5.98 -8.41 -7.63
CA ALA A 404 5.82 -9.39 -6.56
C ALA A 404 4.48 -10.14 -6.70
N LEU A 405 4.50 -11.45 -6.50
CA LEU A 405 3.34 -12.31 -6.77
C LEU A 405 2.09 -11.90 -5.98
N HIS A 406 2.25 -11.44 -4.73
CA HIS A 406 1.14 -10.95 -3.90
C HIS A 406 0.42 -9.72 -4.49
N LEU A 407 1.07 -8.94 -5.36
CA LEU A 407 0.49 -7.77 -6.05
C LEU A 407 -0.12 -8.12 -7.41
N THR A 408 0.05 -9.34 -7.88
CA THR A 408 -0.55 -9.80 -9.14
C THR A 408 -2.00 -10.19 -8.94
N PRO A 409 -2.85 -10.16 -10.00
CA PRO A 409 -4.23 -10.61 -9.86
C PRO A 409 -4.41 -12.00 -9.24
N PRO A 410 -3.64 -13.05 -9.59
CA PRO A 410 -3.74 -14.32 -8.88
C PRO A 410 -3.38 -14.24 -7.41
N GLY A 411 -2.33 -13.50 -7.05
CA GLY A 411 -1.91 -13.34 -5.65
C GLY A 411 -2.91 -12.55 -4.82
N THR A 412 -3.44 -11.42 -5.34
CA THR A 412 -4.46 -10.63 -4.64
C THR A 412 -5.74 -11.41 -4.40
N LEU A 413 -6.11 -12.33 -5.31
CA LEU A 413 -7.25 -13.22 -5.10
C LEU A 413 -7.05 -14.15 -3.88
N ILE A 414 -5.89 -14.79 -3.78
CA ILE A 414 -5.57 -15.67 -2.63
C ILE A 414 -5.63 -14.87 -1.32
N LEU A 415 -5.05 -13.66 -1.31
CA LEU A 415 -5.11 -12.81 -0.12
C LEU A 415 -6.54 -12.38 0.23
N ALA A 416 -7.38 -12.10 -0.77
CA ALA A 416 -8.79 -11.76 -0.54
C ALA A 416 -9.55 -12.95 0.07
N ILE A 417 -9.33 -14.18 -0.41
CA ILE A 417 -9.94 -15.40 0.17
C ILE A 417 -9.49 -15.57 1.62
N ALA A 418 -8.18 -15.44 1.88
CA ALA A 418 -7.61 -15.57 3.23
C ALA A 418 -8.20 -14.52 4.21
N ARG A 419 -8.37 -13.26 3.75
CA ARG A 419 -8.98 -12.18 4.55
C ARG A 419 -10.44 -12.44 4.88
N VAL A 420 -11.23 -12.99 3.94
CA VAL A 420 -12.62 -13.38 4.22
C VAL A 420 -12.70 -14.39 5.35
N ALA A 421 -11.82 -15.39 5.36
CA ALA A 421 -11.74 -16.37 6.46
C ALA A 421 -11.31 -15.71 7.78
N ALA A 422 -10.22 -14.96 7.75
CA ALA A 422 -9.61 -14.33 8.94
C ALA A 422 -10.54 -13.33 9.63
N GLU A 423 -11.35 -12.60 8.85
CA GLU A 423 -12.27 -11.57 9.35
C GLU A 423 -13.73 -12.06 9.48
N GLY A 424 -13.98 -13.36 9.36
CA GLY A 424 -15.30 -13.96 9.55
C GLY A 424 -16.37 -13.35 8.64
N PHE A 425 -16.11 -13.28 7.33
CA PHE A 425 -17.02 -12.73 6.33
C PHE A 425 -17.38 -11.25 6.54
N ALA A 426 -16.45 -10.45 7.07
CA ALA A 426 -16.66 -9.02 7.14
C ALA A 426 -17.00 -8.43 5.77
N PRO A 427 -17.91 -7.41 5.70
CA PRO A 427 -18.42 -6.89 4.45
C PRO A 427 -17.35 -6.42 3.46
N VAL A 428 -16.30 -5.73 3.93
CA VAL A 428 -15.27 -5.15 3.06
C VAL A 428 -14.44 -6.24 2.38
N PRO A 429 -13.79 -7.20 3.11
CA PRO A 429 -13.06 -8.30 2.48
C PRO A 429 -13.95 -9.17 1.58
N LEU A 430 -15.20 -9.40 1.97
CA LEU A 430 -16.14 -10.18 1.17
C LEU A 430 -16.43 -9.50 -0.18
N LEU A 431 -16.75 -8.21 -0.16
CA LEU A 431 -17.03 -7.45 -1.38
C LEU A 431 -15.79 -7.30 -2.26
N ASP A 432 -14.61 -7.17 -1.67
CA ASP A 432 -13.33 -7.16 -2.38
C ASP A 432 -13.13 -8.47 -3.14
N LEU A 433 -13.30 -9.62 -2.46
CA LEU A 433 -13.23 -10.94 -3.08
C LEU A 433 -14.25 -11.09 -4.22
N LEU A 434 -15.53 -10.79 -3.98
CA LEU A 434 -16.59 -11.01 -4.97
C LEU A 434 -16.47 -10.07 -6.18
N LYS A 435 -15.93 -8.88 -6.02
CA LYS A 435 -15.64 -7.91 -7.09
C LYS A 435 -14.30 -8.18 -7.79
N HIS A 436 -13.48 -9.08 -7.28
CA HIS A 436 -12.14 -9.35 -7.82
C HIS A 436 -12.19 -9.71 -9.32
N PRO A 437 -11.29 -9.16 -10.17
CA PRO A 437 -11.35 -9.31 -11.63
C PRO A 437 -11.32 -10.74 -12.15
N LEU A 438 -10.74 -11.68 -11.43
CA LEU A 438 -10.65 -13.09 -11.81
C LEU A 438 -11.91 -13.89 -11.43
N VAL A 439 -12.71 -13.44 -10.45
CA VAL A 439 -13.91 -14.16 -10.01
C VAL A 439 -14.98 -14.11 -11.09
N ARG A 440 -15.43 -15.28 -11.53
CA ARG A 440 -16.44 -15.41 -12.62
C ARG A 440 -16.08 -14.61 -13.88
N LYS A 441 -14.81 -14.56 -14.26
CA LYS A 441 -14.34 -13.90 -15.48
C LYS A 441 -14.92 -14.57 -16.73
N GLY A 442 -15.48 -13.78 -17.66
CA GLY A 442 -16.06 -14.28 -18.91
C GLY A 442 -17.55 -14.00 -19.02
N GLU A 443 -18.28 -14.89 -19.70
CA GLU A 443 -19.74 -14.81 -19.83
C GLU A 443 -20.42 -14.82 -18.46
N GLY A 444 -21.44 -13.97 -18.27
CA GLY A 444 -22.15 -13.83 -16.98
C GLY A 444 -21.47 -12.95 -15.94
N ARG A 445 -20.28 -12.36 -16.24
CA ARG A 445 -19.58 -11.46 -15.29
C ARG A 445 -20.40 -10.23 -14.91
N LEU A 446 -21.13 -9.64 -15.88
CA LEU A 446 -21.97 -8.46 -15.61
C LEU A 446 -23.16 -8.81 -14.71
N ASP A 447 -23.77 -9.97 -14.91
CA ASP A 447 -24.88 -10.45 -14.07
C ASP A 447 -24.38 -10.76 -12.66
N TRP A 448 -23.23 -11.41 -12.54
CA TRP A 448 -22.55 -11.58 -11.25
C TRP A 448 -22.33 -10.25 -10.53
N LEU A 449 -21.74 -9.24 -11.21
CA LEU A 449 -21.50 -7.93 -10.63
C LEU A 449 -22.79 -7.19 -10.26
N ALA A 450 -23.88 -7.41 -11.01
CA ALA A 450 -25.19 -6.85 -10.65
C ALA A 450 -25.69 -7.40 -9.31
N GLN A 451 -25.55 -8.72 -9.09
CA GLN A 451 -25.89 -9.34 -7.80
C GLN A 451 -24.96 -8.89 -6.67
N VAL A 452 -23.65 -8.79 -6.94
CA VAL A 452 -22.68 -8.28 -5.95
C VAL A 452 -22.97 -6.82 -5.57
N ARG A 453 -23.41 -5.99 -6.52
CA ARG A 453 -23.86 -4.60 -6.22
C ARG A 453 -25.13 -4.60 -5.37
N GLY A 454 -26.05 -5.53 -5.63
CA GLY A 454 -27.23 -5.72 -4.77
C GLY A 454 -26.82 -6.10 -3.35
N LEU A 455 -25.90 -7.03 -3.20
CA LEU A 455 -25.33 -7.40 -1.90
C LEU A 455 -24.63 -6.21 -1.23
N ASP A 456 -23.81 -5.44 -1.95
CA ASP A 456 -23.15 -4.22 -1.46
C ASP A 456 -24.17 -3.25 -0.84
N LEU A 457 -25.29 -2.98 -1.55
CA LEU A 457 -26.35 -2.10 -1.04
C LEU A 457 -26.97 -2.63 0.27
N LEU A 458 -27.13 -3.95 0.39
CA LEU A 458 -27.71 -4.60 1.57
C LEU A 458 -26.74 -4.66 2.76
N LEU A 459 -25.44 -4.68 2.50
CA LEU A 459 -24.39 -4.72 3.54
C LEU A 459 -23.97 -3.32 4.04
N ARG A 460 -24.53 -2.25 3.44
CA ARG A 460 -24.22 -0.90 3.90
C ARG A 460 -24.83 -0.62 5.28
N GLY A 461 -24.16 0.23 6.04
CA GLY A 461 -24.48 0.47 7.44
C GLY A 461 -23.66 -0.42 8.38
N PRO A 462 -24.16 -0.67 9.61
CA PRO A 462 -23.45 -1.42 10.63
C PRO A 462 -23.09 -2.85 10.20
N ARG A 463 -21.90 -3.31 10.61
CA ARG A 463 -21.40 -4.66 10.38
C ARG A 463 -22.39 -5.72 10.87
N PRO A 464 -22.74 -6.73 10.04
CA PRO A 464 -23.49 -7.88 10.49
C PRO A 464 -22.68 -8.73 11.48
N ALA A 465 -23.35 -9.64 12.20
CA ALA A 465 -22.67 -10.65 12.98
C ALA A 465 -21.70 -11.46 12.11
N PRO A 466 -20.56 -11.94 12.66
CA PRO A 466 -19.59 -12.72 11.91
C PRO A 466 -20.20 -13.99 11.31
N GLY A 467 -19.62 -14.44 10.20
CA GLY A 467 -19.94 -15.69 9.54
C GLY A 467 -21.13 -15.63 8.58
N MET A 468 -21.36 -16.75 7.89
CA MET A 468 -22.44 -16.87 6.90
C MET A 468 -23.82 -16.73 7.54
N ALA A 469 -23.99 -17.12 8.81
CA ALA A 469 -25.26 -16.94 9.52
C ALA A 469 -25.60 -15.46 9.72
N GLY A 470 -24.62 -14.62 10.06
CA GLY A 470 -24.81 -13.17 10.18
C GLY A 470 -25.19 -12.51 8.85
N LEU A 471 -24.55 -12.94 7.76
CA LEU A 471 -24.93 -12.53 6.40
C LEU A 471 -26.35 -12.99 6.05
N GLY A 472 -26.71 -14.23 6.34
CA GLY A 472 -28.05 -14.78 6.11
C GLY A 472 -29.13 -13.97 6.81
N ALA A 473 -28.91 -13.61 8.08
CA ALA A 473 -29.82 -12.75 8.84
C ALA A 473 -29.98 -11.36 8.18
N ARG A 474 -28.92 -10.80 7.62
CA ARG A 474 -28.95 -9.52 6.89
C ARG A 474 -29.72 -9.62 5.56
N LEU A 475 -29.72 -10.77 4.93
CA LEU A 475 -30.41 -11.02 3.65
C LEU A 475 -31.87 -11.46 3.83
N THR A 476 -32.31 -11.76 5.05
CA THR A 476 -33.70 -12.15 5.34
C THR A 476 -34.60 -10.91 5.24
N PRO A 477 -35.68 -10.93 4.43
CA PRO A 477 -36.66 -9.86 4.37
C PRO A 477 -37.30 -9.61 5.75
N GLN A 478 -37.53 -8.35 6.08
CA GLN A 478 -38.24 -7.93 7.31
C GLN A 478 -39.60 -7.33 6.93
N ASP A 479 -40.52 -7.27 7.89
CA ASP A 479 -41.81 -6.61 7.68
C ASP A 479 -41.58 -5.12 7.36
N ASP A 480 -42.37 -4.58 6.40
CA ASP A 480 -42.23 -3.21 5.86
C ASP A 480 -40.90 -2.87 5.18
N ASP A 481 -40.11 -3.87 4.76
CA ASP A 481 -38.83 -3.66 4.11
C ASP A 481 -39.00 -3.22 2.64
N ARG A 482 -38.63 -1.96 2.35
CA ARG A 482 -38.60 -1.41 0.99
C ARG A 482 -37.67 -2.17 0.04
N GLN A 483 -36.72 -2.92 0.58
CA GLN A 483 -35.74 -3.72 -0.15
C GLN A 483 -36.05 -5.23 -0.13
N ALA A 484 -37.22 -5.65 0.32
CA ALA A 484 -37.60 -7.08 0.47
C ALA A 484 -37.37 -7.88 -0.81
N LYS A 485 -37.75 -7.32 -1.99
CA LYS A 485 -37.49 -7.94 -3.28
C LYS A 485 -35.99 -8.14 -3.56
N LEU A 486 -35.19 -7.09 -3.36
CA LEU A 486 -33.75 -7.14 -3.54
C LEU A 486 -33.11 -8.17 -2.58
N ARG A 487 -33.54 -8.21 -1.33
CA ARG A 487 -33.06 -9.21 -0.35
C ARG A 487 -33.36 -10.63 -0.81
N SER A 488 -34.59 -10.91 -1.27
CA SER A 488 -34.96 -12.23 -1.76
C SER A 488 -34.14 -12.66 -2.98
N GLU A 489 -33.93 -11.75 -3.94
CA GLU A 489 -33.14 -12.02 -5.14
C GLU A 489 -31.68 -12.30 -4.81
N VAL A 490 -31.07 -11.45 -3.98
CA VAL A 490 -29.67 -11.60 -3.54
C VAL A 490 -29.49 -12.84 -2.67
N ALA A 491 -30.45 -13.15 -1.76
CA ALA A 491 -30.37 -14.34 -0.92
C ALA A 491 -30.40 -15.62 -1.75
N ALA A 492 -31.27 -15.70 -2.78
CA ALA A 492 -31.35 -16.85 -3.67
C ALA A 492 -30.05 -17.01 -4.51
N TRP A 493 -29.48 -15.91 -4.99
CA TRP A 493 -28.21 -15.92 -5.68
C TRP A 493 -27.06 -16.34 -4.74
N TRP A 494 -27.01 -15.77 -3.51
CA TRP A 494 -26.00 -16.08 -2.52
C TRP A 494 -25.97 -17.57 -2.18
N ALA A 495 -27.12 -18.15 -1.90
CA ALA A 495 -27.25 -19.57 -1.56
C ALA A 495 -26.77 -20.50 -2.70
N ARG A 496 -26.98 -20.12 -3.96
CA ARG A 496 -26.58 -20.93 -5.11
C ARG A 496 -25.13 -20.75 -5.51
N GLU A 497 -24.67 -19.50 -5.64
CA GLU A 497 -23.37 -19.18 -6.26
C GLU A 497 -22.23 -19.02 -5.25
N CYS A 498 -22.54 -18.64 -4.02
CA CYS A 498 -21.54 -18.38 -2.98
C CYS A 498 -21.38 -19.53 -1.98
N ALA A 499 -22.09 -20.65 -2.17
CA ALA A 499 -21.93 -21.86 -1.34
C ALA A 499 -20.49 -22.40 -1.31
N VAL A 500 -19.71 -22.13 -2.36
CA VAL A 500 -18.26 -22.47 -2.45
C VAL A 500 -17.44 -21.83 -1.33
N LEU A 501 -17.93 -20.75 -0.71
CA LEU A 501 -17.25 -20.07 0.40
C LEU A 501 -17.59 -20.69 1.77
N ALA A 502 -18.58 -21.60 1.86
CA ALA A 502 -19.01 -22.17 3.14
C ALA A 502 -17.87 -22.84 3.95
N PRO A 503 -16.88 -23.53 3.35
CA PRO A 503 -15.77 -24.09 4.10
C PRO A 503 -14.93 -23.06 4.87
N LEU A 504 -14.91 -21.78 4.43
CA LEU A 504 -14.21 -20.71 5.15
C LEU A 504 -14.90 -20.34 6.47
N ASP A 505 -16.22 -20.52 6.57
CA ASP A 505 -17.00 -20.21 7.79
C ASP A 505 -16.72 -21.22 8.92
N THR A 506 -16.36 -22.42 8.55
CA THR A 506 -16.05 -23.51 9.49
C THR A 506 -14.54 -23.74 9.67
N LEU A 507 -13.71 -22.94 9.02
CA LEU A 507 -12.26 -23.05 9.13
C LEU A 507 -11.82 -22.69 10.56
N THR A 508 -11.06 -23.58 11.17
CA THR A 508 -10.48 -23.41 12.49
C THR A 508 -8.96 -23.43 12.42
N ASP A 509 -8.31 -22.97 13.48
CA ASP A 509 -6.86 -23.07 13.62
C ASP A 509 -6.42 -24.52 13.42
N GLY A 510 -5.37 -24.72 12.62
CA GLY A 510 -4.97 -26.05 12.21
C GLY A 510 -3.68 -26.10 11.39
N PRO A 511 -3.34 -27.28 10.84
CA PRO A 511 -2.10 -27.46 10.09
C PRO A 511 -2.10 -26.64 8.79
N PRO A 512 -0.95 -26.02 8.41
CA PRO A 512 -0.84 -25.15 7.25
C PRO A 512 -1.24 -25.81 5.92
N GLY A 513 -0.94 -27.09 5.74
CA GLY A 513 -1.27 -27.82 4.51
C GLY A 513 -2.76 -27.90 4.21
N ALA A 514 -3.60 -28.07 5.24
CA ALA A 514 -5.06 -28.10 5.07
C ALA A 514 -5.60 -26.70 4.65
N MET A 515 -5.06 -25.63 5.25
CA MET A 515 -5.45 -24.26 4.89
C MET A 515 -5.02 -23.89 3.48
N ILE A 516 -3.80 -24.22 3.08
CA ILE A 516 -3.28 -23.98 1.72
C ILE A 516 -4.13 -24.75 0.69
N GLY A 517 -4.47 -26.01 0.97
CA GLY A 517 -5.36 -26.81 0.12
C GLY A 517 -6.74 -26.18 -0.05
N LEU A 518 -7.35 -25.71 1.05
CA LEU A 518 -8.65 -25.02 1.00
C LEU A 518 -8.60 -23.72 0.18
N LEU A 519 -7.55 -22.90 0.35
CA LEU A 519 -7.39 -21.70 -0.46
C LEU A 519 -7.30 -22.02 -1.96
N ARG A 520 -6.59 -23.09 -2.32
CA ARG A 520 -6.49 -23.58 -3.71
C ARG A 520 -7.86 -23.98 -4.26
N GLU A 521 -8.60 -24.81 -3.52
CA GLU A 521 -9.92 -25.31 -3.94
C GLU A 521 -10.90 -24.16 -4.18
N ILE A 522 -10.97 -23.21 -3.26
CA ILE A 522 -11.86 -22.06 -3.38
C ILE A 522 -11.45 -21.15 -4.54
N ALA A 523 -10.16 -20.88 -4.71
CA ALA A 523 -9.66 -20.07 -5.82
C ALA A 523 -9.97 -20.72 -7.16
N SER A 524 -9.77 -22.04 -7.29
CA SER A 524 -10.16 -22.82 -8.48
C SER A 524 -11.64 -22.71 -8.78
N ALA A 525 -12.50 -22.94 -7.78
CA ALA A 525 -13.94 -22.91 -7.94
C ALA A 525 -14.49 -21.52 -8.30
N LEU A 526 -13.99 -20.45 -7.66
CA LEU A 526 -14.40 -19.06 -7.95
C LEU A 526 -14.01 -18.59 -9.34
N THR A 527 -12.96 -19.16 -9.92
CA THR A 527 -12.38 -18.69 -11.19
C THR A 527 -12.48 -19.71 -12.31
N ALA A 528 -13.06 -20.90 -12.09
CA ALA A 528 -13.02 -22.05 -13.01
C ALA A 528 -11.57 -22.26 -13.51
N ASP A 529 -10.63 -22.36 -12.59
CA ASP A 529 -9.18 -22.55 -12.79
C ASP A 529 -8.45 -21.43 -13.54
N GLN A 530 -9.11 -20.32 -13.87
CA GLN A 530 -8.47 -19.19 -14.55
C GLN A 530 -7.39 -18.52 -13.69
N VAL A 531 -7.42 -18.67 -12.37
CA VAL A 531 -6.39 -18.15 -11.45
C VAL A 531 -5.01 -18.75 -11.75
N TRP A 532 -4.94 -19.98 -12.25
CA TRP A 532 -3.68 -20.69 -12.58
C TRP A 532 -3.20 -20.43 -14.01
N ALA A 533 -3.98 -19.68 -14.82
CA ALA A 533 -3.66 -19.40 -16.21
C ALA A 533 -2.63 -18.29 -16.39
N GLY A 534 -1.93 -18.32 -17.52
CA GLY A 534 -0.91 -17.32 -17.86
C GLY A 534 0.38 -17.49 -17.03
N TYR A 535 1.33 -16.58 -17.20
CA TYR A 535 2.63 -16.67 -16.51
C TYR A 535 2.54 -16.38 -15.01
N GLN A 536 1.66 -15.46 -14.60
CA GLN A 536 1.42 -15.13 -13.19
C GLN A 536 0.72 -16.29 -12.47
N GLY A 537 -0.30 -16.88 -13.13
CA GLY A 537 -1.01 -18.03 -12.56
C GLY A 537 -0.12 -19.27 -12.45
N ARG A 538 0.76 -19.54 -13.41
CA ARG A 538 1.76 -20.63 -13.31
C ARG A 538 2.72 -20.40 -12.15
N ALA A 539 3.23 -19.19 -11.97
CA ALA A 539 4.10 -18.85 -10.84
C ALA A 539 3.39 -19.08 -9.49
N LEU A 540 2.09 -18.74 -9.41
CA LEU A 540 1.28 -19.02 -8.22
C LEU A 540 1.12 -20.54 -8.01
N ALA A 541 0.83 -21.31 -9.06
CA ALA A 541 0.69 -22.75 -8.97
C ALA A 541 1.97 -23.45 -8.50
N GLU A 542 3.14 -23.03 -9.02
CA GLU A 542 4.45 -23.51 -8.60
C GLU A 542 4.68 -23.19 -7.12
N ARG A 543 4.38 -21.98 -6.68
CA ARG A 543 4.51 -21.58 -5.26
C ARG A 543 3.58 -22.38 -4.34
N PHE A 544 2.34 -22.66 -4.77
CA PHE A 544 1.43 -23.49 -4.02
C PHE A 544 1.94 -24.94 -3.89
N ALA A 545 2.48 -25.51 -4.96
CA ALA A 545 3.08 -26.84 -4.93
C ALA A 545 4.29 -26.91 -3.96
N GLU A 546 5.11 -25.86 -3.91
CA GLU A 546 6.22 -25.74 -2.95
C GLU A 546 5.71 -25.64 -1.51
N MET A 547 4.69 -24.81 -1.26
CA MET A 547 4.09 -24.65 0.07
C MET A 547 3.48 -25.96 0.57
N GLU A 548 2.72 -26.67 -0.26
CA GLU A 548 2.11 -27.95 0.12
C GLU A 548 3.15 -29.02 0.44
N ARG A 549 4.23 -29.09 -0.35
CA ARG A 549 5.33 -29.99 -0.08
C ARG A 549 6.04 -29.67 1.23
N ALA A 550 6.27 -28.38 1.50
CA ALA A 550 6.99 -27.90 2.67
C ALA A 550 6.13 -27.79 3.95
N ALA A 551 4.80 -27.76 3.83
CA ALA A 551 3.88 -27.59 4.94
C ALA A 551 4.08 -28.60 6.11
N PRO A 552 4.41 -29.88 5.88
CA PRO A 552 4.70 -30.82 6.98
C PRO A 552 5.91 -30.45 7.84
N HIS A 553 6.80 -29.61 7.31
CA HIS A 553 8.00 -29.14 8.01
C HIS A 553 7.77 -27.83 8.77
N GLY A 554 6.64 -27.15 8.52
CA GLY A 554 6.29 -25.86 9.09
C GLY A 554 5.75 -25.90 10.51
N PRO A 555 5.23 -24.77 11.02
CA PRO A 555 4.52 -24.70 12.30
C PRO A 555 3.41 -25.75 12.35
N ALA A 556 3.23 -26.39 13.51
CA ALA A 556 2.22 -27.44 13.68
C ALA A 556 0.78 -26.90 13.52
N MET A 557 0.58 -25.64 13.86
CA MET A 557 -0.70 -24.95 13.83
C MET A 557 -0.53 -23.53 13.29
N VAL A 558 -1.48 -23.11 12.47
CA VAL A 558 -1.64 -21.74 11.95
C VAL A 558 -3.00 -21.24 12.42
N GLU A 559 -3.04 -20.08 13.02
CA GLU A 559 -4.27 -19.40 13.36
C GLU A 559 -4.92 -18.85 12.10
N VAL A 560 -6.24 -18.99 11.96
CA VAL A 560 -7.00 -18.50 10.80
C VAL A 560 -6.78 -16.98 10.61
N ARG A 561 -6.70 -16.24 11.72
CA ARG A 561 -6.47 -14.77 11.69
C ARG A 561 -5.10 -14.38 11.13
N ALA A 562 -4.08 -15.25 11.25
CA ALA A 562 -2.72 -15.01 10.76
C ALA A 562 -2.51 -15.47 9.31
N LEU A 563 -3.50 -16.16 8.71
CA LEU A 563 -3.42 -16.72 7.37
C LEU A 563 -3.14 -15.68 6.28
N PRO A 564 -3.77 -14.46 6.28
CA PRO A 564 -3.45 -13.43 5.30
C PRO A 564 -1.98 -12.98 5.35
N ASP A 565 -1.45 -12.72 6.54
CA ASP A 565 -0.07 -12.27 6.74
C ASP A 565 0.93 -13.35 6.34
N LEU A 566 0.65 -14.61 6.69
CA LEU A 566 1.46 -15.76 6.28
C LEU A 566 1.53 -15.87 4.75
N MET A 567 0.38 -15.83 4.09
CA MET A 567 0.30 -15.91 2.62
C MET A 567 0.99 -14.73 1.95
N GLU A 568 0.77 -13.51 2.44
CA GLU A 568 1.41 -12.31 1.91
C GLU A 568 2.93 -12.41 1.99
N ARG A 569 3.50 -12.81 3.13
CA ARG A 569 4.95 -13.00 3.31
C ARG A 569 5.55 -14.02 2.36
N ILE A 570 4.85 -15.12 2.12
CA ILE A 570 5.33 -16.16 1.20
C ILE A 570 5.28 -15.67 -0.25
N LEU A 571 4.20 -14.98 -0.65
CA LEU A 571 4.01 -14.53 -2.01
C LEU A 571 4.85 -13.27 -2.34
N GLU A 572 5.15 -12.44 -1.36
CA GLU A 572 5.98 -11.23 -1.51
C GLU A 572 7.38 -11.54 -2.06
N GLN A 573 7.95 -12.68 -1.66
CA GLN A 573 9.29 -13.08 -2.07
C GLN A 573 9.39 -13.61 -3.52
N CYS A 574 8.25 -13.84 -4.17
CA CYS A 574 8.21 -14.35 -5.53
C CYS A 574 8.05 -13.20 -6.54
N ALA A 575 9.11 -12.81 -7.22
CA ALA A 575 9.05 -11.84 -8.30
C ALA A 575 8.65 -12.52 -9.62
N VAL A 576 7.52 -12.09 -10.18
CA VAL A 576 6.98 -12.62 -11.43
C VAL A 576 7.32 -11.70 -12.59
N ARG A 577 7.94 -12.26 -13.62
CA ARG A 577 8.37 -11.54 -14.82
C ARG A 577 7.63 -12.06 -16.04
N PRO A 578 7.22 -11.17 -16.97
CA PRO A 578 6.67 -11.61 -18.26
C PRO A 578 7.68 -12.48 -19.01
N PRO A 579 7.25 -13.55 -19.69
CA PRO A 579 8.16 -14.44 -20.43
C PRO A 579 8.78 -13.77 -21.66
N GLN A 580 8.18 -12.71 -22.17
CA GLN A 580 8.70 -11.89 -23.29
C GLN A 580 8.94 -10.48 -22.78
N GLY A 581 10.07 -9.89 -23.18
CA GLY A 581 10.43 -8.51 -22.89
C GLY A 581 9.40 -7.53 -23.48
N GLY A 582 9.43 -6.29 -22.95
CA GLY A 582 8.63 -5.19 -23.47
C GLY A 582 9.19 -4.57 -24.75
N HIS A 583 9.04 -3.27 -24.86
CA HIS A 583 9.59 -2.47 -25.96
C HIS A 583 11.13 -2.60 -26.00
N PRO A 584 11.73 -2.95 -27.14
CA PRO A 584 13.17 -3.30 -27.21
C PRO A 584 14.12 -2.14 -26.88
N ARG A 585 13.64 -0.90 -26.91
CA ARG A 585 14.42 0.32 -26.65
C ARG A 585 14.06 1.03 -25.36
N VAL A 586 13.09 0.52 -24.58
CA VAL A 586 12.67 1.12 -23.30
C VAL A 586 12.71 0.08 -22.20
N ALA A 587 13.58 0.30 -21.21
CA ALA A 587 13.76 -0.61 -20.09
C ALA A 587 13.50 0.08 -18.75
N ILE A 588 13.06 -0.69 -17.76
CA ILE A 588 12.95 -0.28 -16.35
C ILE A 588 13.77 -1.26 -15.51
N TYR A 589 14.74 -0.74 -14.78
CA TYR A 589 15.68 -1.51 -13.98
C TYR A 589 15.55 -1.17 -12.50
N GLY A 590 15.61 -2.21 -11.64
CA GLY A 590 16.04 -2.03 -10.26
C GLY A 590 17.57 -1.84 -10.18
N LEU A 591 18.10 -1.56 -8.99
CA LEU A 591 19.54 -1.27 -8.84
C LEU A 591 20.42 -2.46 -9.24
N LEU A 592 20.05 -3.68 -8.85
CA LEU A 592 20.82 -4.88 -9.18
C LEU A 592 20.78 -5.19 -10.69
N GLU A 593 19.63 -5.01 -11.29
CA GLU A 593 19.42 -5.26 -12.72
C GLU A 593 20.09 -4.19 -13.58
N ALA A 594 20.24 -2.96 -13.07
CA ALA A 594 20.90 -1.86 -13.76
C ALA A 594 22.43 -2.06 -13.91
N ARG A 595 23.01 -2.93 -13.09
CA ARG A 595 24.46 -3.18 -13.16
C ARG A 595 24.87 -3.67 -14.54
N LEU A 596 25.92 -3.05 -15.08
CA LEU A 596 26.46 -3.31 -16.41
C LEU A 596 25.51 -3.00 -17.58
N GLN A 597 24.35 -2.38 -17.29
CA GLN A 597 23.42 -1.90 -18.31
C GLN A 597 23.79 -0.47 -18.70
N GLN A 598 23.58 -0.13 -19.97
CA GLN A 598 23.71 1.22 -20.48
C GLN A 598 22.67 1.48 -21.58
N ALA A 599 22.19 2.71 -21.67
CA ALA A 599 21.32 3.21 -22.72
C ALA A 599 21.81 4.60 -23.14
N ASP A 600 21.35 5.09 -24.28
CA ASP A 600 21.67 6.45 -24.77
C ASP A 600 21.13 7.51 -23.78
N LEU A 601 19.94 7.27 -23.22
CA LEU A 601 19.36 8.05 -22.14
C LEU A 601 19.15 7.16 -20.90
N MET A 602 19.80 7.50 -19.79
CA MET A 602 19.58 6.90 -18.49
C MET A 602 18.83 7.86 -17.59
N ILE A 603 17.71 7.45 -17.02
CA ILE A 603 16.94 8.23 -16.05
C ILE A 603 17.12 7.57 -14.68
N LEU A 604 17.76 8.30 -13.76
CA LEU A 604 18.02 7.84 -12.39
C LEU A 604 17.00 8.50 -11.47
N ALA A 605 16.01 7.74 -11.03
CA ALA A 605 14.81 8.33 -10.44
C ALA A 605 14.58 7.96 -8.97
N GLY A 606 13.87 8.83 -8.26
CA GLY A 606 13.56 8.65 -6.84
C GLY A 606 14.71 9.05 -5.92
N LEU A 607 15.50 10.08 -6.28
CA LEU A 607 16.65 10.54 -5.49
C LEU A 607 16.23 11.31 -4.22
N ASN A 608 15.41 10.64 -3.40
CA ASN A 608 15.07 11.09 -2.06
C ASN A 608 15.78 10.23 -1.01
N GLU A 609 16.13 10.85 0.12
CA GLU A 609 16.79 10.15 1.23
C GLU A 609 15.87 9.05 1.77
N GLY A 610 16.44 7.87 1.96
CA GLY A 610 15.67 6.68 2.34
C GLY A 610 15.08 5.90 1.16
N THR A 611 15.03 6.48 -0.05
CA THR A 611 14.65 5.79 -1.30
C THR A 611 15.90 5.39 -2.07
N TRP A 612 16.73 6.34 -2.45
CA TRP A 612 18.03 6.07 -3.07
C TRP A 612 19.11 7.01 -2.49
N PRO A 613 20.00 6.49 -1.66
CA PRO A 613 20.09 5.12 -1.15
C PRO A 613 18.98 4.75 -0.19
N GLY A 614 18.51 3.50 -0.26
CA GLY A 614 17.57 2.95 0.69
C GLY A 614 18.20 2.84 2.09
N LEU A 615 17.42 3.10 3.13
CA LEU A 615 17.86 2.85 4.50
C LEU A 615 17.95 1.34 4.74
N PRO A 616 19.10 0.84 5.19
CA PRO A 616 19.22 -0.58 5.53
C PRO A 616 18.30 -0.90 6.72
N ALA A 617 17.48 -1.92 6.58
CA ALA A 617 16.68 -2.43 7.68
C ALA A 617 17.59 -2.97 8.79
N PRO A 618 17.31 -2.65 10.07
CA PRO A 618 18.03 -3.24 11.19
C PRO A 618 17.89 -4.77 11.18
N ASP A 619 18.98 -5.45 11.47
CA ASP A 619 18.95 -6.90 11.68
C ASP A 619 18.22 -7.17 13.01
N PRO A 620 17.13 -7.93 13.03
CA PRO A 620 16.38 -8.20 14.27
C PRO A 620 17.14 -9.15 15.23
N TRP A 621 18.17 -9.82 14.74
CA TRP A 621 18.93 -10.83 15.48
C TRP A 621 20.28 -10.34 15.97
N LEU A 622 21.00 -9.60 15.13
CA LEU A 622 22.36 -9.13 15.41
C LEU A 622 22.40 -7.59 15.46
N ALA A 623 22.59 -7.06 16.66
CA ALA A 623 22.83 -5.63 16.84
C ALA A 623 24.07 -5.16 16.04
N PRO A 624 24.13 -3.90 15.57
CA PRO A 624 25.25 -3.41 14.77
C PRO A 624 26.63 -3.62 15.40
N ARG A 625 26.73 -3.50 16.71
CA ARG A 625 27.99 -3.72 17.45
C ARG A 625 28.42 -5.20 17.36
N ILE A 626 27.49 -6.13 17.52
CA ILE A 626 27.77 -7.57 17.43
C ILE A 626 28.25 -7.92 16.02
N ARG A 627 27.58 -7.38 14.99
CA ARG A 627 28.01 -7.53 13.60
C ARG A 627 29.45 -7.07 13.38
N GLN A 628 29.81 -5.91 13.96
CA GLN A 628 31.16 -5.36 13.84
C GLN A 628 32.20 -6.24 14.53
N GLU A 629 31.94 -6.74 15.72
CA GLU A 629 32.84 -7.62 16.47
C GLU A 629 33.04 -8.99 15.79
N LEU A 630 32.01 -9.48 15.10
CA LEU A 630 32.08 -10.68 14.25
C LEU A 630 32.76 -10.44 12.90
N GLY A 631 33.12 -9.20 12.56
CA GLY A 631 33.68 -8.87 11.26
C GLY A 631 32.67 -8.97 10.10
N LEU A 632 31.37 -8.99 10.42
CA LEU A 632 30.31 -9.00 9.41
C LEU A 632 30.22 -7.63 8.72
N PRO A 633 29.83 -7.59 7.42
CA PRO A 633 29.61 -6.33 6.70
C PRO A 633 28.68 -5.38 7.47
N GLY A 634 29.09 -4.11 7.57
CA GLY A 634 28.27 -3.05 8.13
C GLY A 634 27.00 -2.82 7.30
N LEU A 635 25.96 -2.27 7.92
CA LEU A 635 24.72 -1.92 7.20
C LEU A 635 24.99 -0.82 6.16
N GLU A 636 25.95 0.05 6.41
CA GLU A 636 26.37 1.13 5.52
C GLU A 636 26.98 0.66 4.20
N GLN A 637 27.49 -0.58 4.13
CA GLN A 637 27.98 -1.15 2.87
C GLN A 637 26.90 -1.25 1.80
N ARG A 638 25.63 -1.45 2.18
CA ARG A 638 24.51 -1.43 1.23
C ARG A 638 24.32 -0.04 0.62
N ILE A 639 24.52 1.01 1.41
CA ILE A 639 24.51 2.40 0.94
C ILE A 639 25.66 2.63 -0.03
N GLY A 640 26.88 2.15 0.30
CA GLY A 640 28.06 2.25 -0.56
C GLY A 640 27.86 1.55 -1.90
N LEU A 641 27.24 0.37 -1.90
CA LEU A 641 26.94 -0.36 -3.12
C LEU A 641 25.90 0.36 -3.99
N ALA A 642 24.83 0.91 -3.37
CA ALA A 642 23.84 1.74 -4.07
C ALA A 642 24.46 3.03 -4.64
N ALA A 643 25.44 3.61 -3.95
CA ALA A 643 26.21 4.75 -4.43
C ALA A 643 27.15 4.38 -5.57
N HIS A 644 27.74 3.17 -5.56
CA HIS A 644 28.52 2.64 -6.67
C HIS A 644 27.68 2.46 -7.94
N ASP A 645 26.50 1.85 -7.79
CA ASP A 645 25.55 1.64 -8.90
C ASP A 645 25.11 3.00 -9.49
N PHE A 646 24.86 4.01 -8.63
CA PHE A 646 24.57 5.37 -9.06
C PHE A 646 25.72 6.02 -9.81
N ALA A 647 26.94 5.97 -9.26
CA ALA A 647 28.14 6.55 -9.87
C ALA A 647 28.46 5.90 -11.23
N ALA A 648 28.28 4.59 -11.34
CA ALA A 648 28.44 3.87 -12.61
C ALA A 648 27.38 4.30 -13.65
N ALA A 649 26.13 4.45 -13.25
CA ALA A 649 25.03 4.87 -14.11
C ALA A 649 25.15 6.33 -14.58
N LEU A 650 25.76 7.23 -13.78
CA LEU A 650 26.11 8.59 -14.21
C LEU A 650 27.10 8.62 -15.40
N GLY A 651 27.73 7.51 -15.70
CA GLY A 651 28.67 7.36 -16.82
C GLY A 651 28.04 7.34 -18.20
N ALA A 652 26.73 7.16 -18.32
CA ALA A 652 26.03 7.12 -19.61
C ALA A 652 26.11 8.44 -20.40
N PRO A 653 25.96 8.41 -21.75
CA PRO A 653 26.05 9.62 -22.58
C PRO A 653 25.11 10.74 -22.14
N GLU A 654 23.84 10.43 -21.97
CA GLU A 654 22.84 11.35 -21.42
C GLU A 654 22.21 10.75 -20.17
N VAL A 655 22.15 11.57 -19.12
CA VAL A 655 21.56 11.18 -17.83
C VAL A 655 20.61 12.25 -17.34
N VAL A 656 19.43 11.84 -16.90
CA VAL A 656 18.51 12.69 -16.16
C VAL A 656 18.33 12.11 -14.76
N VAL A 657 18.68 12.88 -13.74
CA VAL A 657 18.51 12.49 -12.33
C VAL A 657 17.25 13.15 -11.81
N THR A 658 16.32 12.38 -11.25
CA THR A 658 15.02 12.92 -10.84
C THR A 658 14.72 12.70 -9.36
N ARG A 659 13.95 13.64 -8.78
CA ARG A 659 13.36 13.52 -7.45
C ARG A 659 12.04 14.27 -7.36
N SER A 660 11.22 13.90 -6.38
CA SER A 660 10.07 14.69 -5.97
C SER A 660 10.33 15.46 -4.68
N ARG A 661 9.74 16.67 -4.55
CA ARG A 661 9.80 17.48 -3.31
C ARG A 661 8.94 16.93 -2.19
N ARG A 662 8.01 16.03 -2.51
CA ARG A 662 7.07 15.45 -1.56
C ARG A 662 7.07 13.92 -1.67
N ALA A 663 6.81 13.26 -0.54
CA ALA A 663 6.47 11.85 -0.43
C ALA A 663 5.03 11.78 0.08
N GLY A 664 4.07 11.54 -0.79
CA GLY A 664 2.65 11.73 -0.49
C GLY A 664 2.35 13.20 -0.15
N SER A 665 1.80 13.46 1.04
CA SER A 665 1.50 14.81 1.54
C SER A 665 2.67 15.48 2.29
N ALA A 666 3.69 14.70 2.68
CA ALA A 666 4.84 15.20 3.46
C ALA A 666 5.98 15.73 2.57
N PRO A 667 6.76 16.72 3.02
CA PRO A 667 8.01 17.10 2.35
C PRO A 667 9.00 15.92 2.31
N ALA A 668 9.68 15.74 1.16
CA ALA A 668 10.74 14.75 0.99
C ALA A 668 12.12 15.41 1.10
N ILE A 669 13.05 14.72 1.75
CA ILE A 669 14.45 15.17 1.87
C ILE A 669 15.21 14.71 0.60
N ALA A 670 15.97 15.61 0.00
CA ALA A 670 16.83 15.27 -1.13
C ALA A 670 17.89 14.23 -0.71
N SER A 671 18.13 13.26 -1.57
CA SER A 671 19.19 12.27 -1.39
C SER A 671 20.55 12.93 -1.24
N ARG A 672 21.40 12.38 -0.37
CA ARG A 672 22.80 12.78 -0.27
C ARG A 672 23.55 12.72 -1.60
N LEU A 673 23.16 11.82 -2.49
CA LEU A 673 23.72 11.71 -3.84
C LEU A 673 23.32 12.89 -4.73
N TRP A 674 22.05 13.30 -4.64
CA TRP A 674 21.55 14.50 -5.31
C TRP A 674 22.27 15.76 -4.82
N LEU A 675 22.36 15.93 -3.50
CA LEU A 675 23.01 17.09 -2.89
C LEU A 675 24.49 17.21 -3.27
N ARG A 676 25.19 16.09 -3.49
CA ARG A 676 26.56 16.10 -3.99
C ARG A 676 26.66 16.65 -5.39
N LEU A 677 25.74 16.29 -6.28
CA LEU A 677 25.71 16.82 -7.65
C LEU A 677 25.42 18.32 -7.65
N GLU A 678 24.49 18.80 -6.84
CA GLU A 678 24.21 20.23 -6.68
C GLU A 678 25.42 20.99 -6.15
N ALA A 679 26.06 20.48 -5.09
CA ALA A 679 27.16 21.14 -4.43
C ALA A 679 28.39 21.26 -5.35
N ILE A 680 28.72 20.24 -6.14
CA ILE A 680 29.88 20.31 -7.03
C ILE A 680 29.60 21.14 -8.30
N ALA A 681 28.42 20.98 -8.92
CA ALA A 681 28.09 21.64 -10.16
C ALA A 681 27.78 23.13 -9.98
N GLY A 682 27.16 23.54 -8.87
CA GLY A 682 26.78 24.91 -8.59
C GLY A 682 26.01 25.54 -9.76
N GLU A 683 26.43 26.69 -10.23
CA GLU A 683 25.81 27.43 -11.35
C GLU A 683 25.90 26.70 -12.71
N ASN A 684 26.74 25.66 -12.82
CA ASN A 684 26.87 24.87 -14.05
C ASN A 684 25.84 23.74 -14.13
N LEU A 685 24.96 23.61 -13.13
CA LEU A 685 23.92 22.61 -13.09
C LEU A 685 22.92 22.83 -14.23
N ARG A 686 22.59 21.75 -14.94
CA ARG A 686 21.57 21.78 -15.99
C ARG A 686 20.31 21.09 -15.51
N HIS A 687 19.16 21.64 -15.90
CA HIS A 687 17.85 21.11 -15.54
C HIS A 687 17.11 20.59 -16.79
N ALA A 688 16.24 19.61 -16.59
CA ALA A 688 15.35 19.05 -17.60
C ALA A 688 13.91 19.61 -17.43
N ASP A 689 13.79 20.95 -17.23
CA ASP A 689 12.53 21.62 -16.94
C ASP A 689 11.52 21.52 -18.10
N GLU A 690 11.97 21.22 -19.31
CA GLU A 690 11.09 20.96 -20.44
C GLU A 690 10.14 19.81 -20.18
N ALA A 691 10.60 18.73 -19.52
CA ALA A 691 9.74 17.58 -19.20
C ALA A 691 8.63 17.96 -18.20
N LEU A 692 8.92 18.85 -17.24
CA LEU A 692 7.89 19.38 -16.34
C LEU A 692 6.87 20.24 -17.07
N ARG A 693 7.35 21.12 -17.99
CA ARG A 693 6.43 21.92 -18.82
C ARG A 693 5.54 21.05 -19.70
N TRP A 694 6.05 19.96 -20.24
CA TRP A 694 5.24 19.00 -21.00
C TRP A 694 4.21 18.29 -20.11
N ALA A 695 4.61 17.91 -18.89
CA ALA A 695 3.70 17.30 -17.93
C ALA A 695 2.58 18.29 -17.55
N ASP A 696 2.93 19.53 -17.23
CA ASP A 696 1.97 20.57 -16.89
C ASP A 696 1.03 20.87 -18.08
N ALA A 697 1.55 20.90 -19.31
CA ALA A 697 0.74 21.15 -20.51
C ALA A 697 -0.25 20.01 -20.82
N LEU A 698 0.08 18.76 -20.45
CA LEU A 698 -0.84 17.63 -20.61
C LEU A 698 -2.02 17.71 -19.63
N ASP A 699 -1.81 18.30 -18.46
CA ASP A 699 -2.79 18.38 -17.40
C ASP A 699 -3.45 19.78 -17.33
N ASP A 700 -3.05 20.70 -18.20
CA ASP A 700 -3.64 22.04 -18.25
C ASP A 700 -5.07 21.98 -18.82
N PRO A 701 -6.08 22.25 -18.00
CA PRO A 701 -7.48 22.26 -18.44
C PRO A 701 -7.82 23.50 -19.29
N GLY A 702 -6.88 24.41 -19.50
CA GLY A 702 -7.12 25.74 -20.07
C GLY A 702 -7.70 26.72 -19.05
N ALA A 703 -8.34 27.77 -19.53
CA ALA A 703 -8.95 28.79 -18.67
C ALA A 703 -10.09 28.14 -17.85
N PRO A 704 -10.07 28.26 -16.51
CA PRO A 704 -11.14 27.68 -15.69
C PRO A 704 -12.46 28.42 -15.93
N GLU A 705 -13.51 27.69 -16.26
CA GLU A 705 -14.86 28.24 -16.30
C GLU A 705 -15.46 28.20 -14.90
N PRO A 706 -15.85 29.35 -14.32
CA PRO A 706 -16.49 29.39 -13.01
C PRO A 706 -17.79 28.59 -13.01
N ALA A 707 -17.97 27.72 -12.05
CA ALA A 707 -19.23 27.03 -11.87
C ALA A 707 -20.33 28.03 -11.52
N MET A 708 -21.45 27.94 -12.22
CA MET A 708 -22.65 28.71 -11.90
C MET A 708 -23.38 28.04 -10.73
N ARG A 709 -24.00 28.89 -9.89
CA ARG A 709 -24.90 28.41 -8.85
C ARG A 709 -26.05 27.60 -9.47
N PRO A 710 -26.27 26.33 -9.09
CA PRO A 710 -27.33 25.52 -9.70
C PRO A 710 -28.73 26.06 -9.43
N MET A 711 -29.57 26.13 -10.47
CA MET A 711 -30.93 26.61 -10.43
C MET A 711 -31.83 25.72 -11.29
N PRO A 712 -32.03 24.42 -10.94
CA PRO A 712 -32.87 23.52 -11.75
C PRO A 712 -34.34 23.92 -11.65
N ALA A 713 -35.01 23.96 -12.80
CA ALA A 713 -36.43 24.29 -12.93
C ALA A 713 -37.20 23.15 -13.61
N PRO A 714 -37.49 22.05 -12.89
CA PRO A 714 -38.26 20.93 -13.46
C PRO A 714 -39.68 21.40 -13.80
N PRO A 715 -40.30 20.85 -14.87
CA PRO A 715 -41.71 21.09 -15.20
C PRO A 715 -42.64 20.81 -14.03
N LEU A 716 -43.75 21.54 -13.90
CA LEU A 716 -44.75 21.38 -12.83
C LEU A 716 -45.23 19.93 -12.68
N ALA A 717 -45.40 19.21 -13.77
CA ALA A 717 -45.83 17.80 -13.76
C ALA A 717 -44.85 16.85 -13.02
N LEU A 718 -43.57 17.22 -12.88
CA LEU A 718 -42.57 16.46 -12.14
C LEU A 718 -42.40 16.90 -10.69
N ARG A 719 -43.06 18.03 -10.30
CA ARG A 719 -42.99 18.53 -8.94
C ARG A 719 -43.91 17.71 -8.03
N PRO A 720 -43.49 17.41 -6.79
CA PRO A 720 -44.32 16.62 -5.87
C PRO A 720 -45.61 17.34 -5.47
N THR A 721 -46.70 16.62 -5.46
CA THR A 721 -48.01 17.07 -4.96
C THR A 721 -48.25 16.69 -3.49
N SER A 722 -47.27 15.99 -2.90
CA SER A 722 -47.28 15.67 -1.48
C SER A 722 -45.88 15.89 -0.85
N ILE A 723 -45.83 16.23 0.42
CA ILE A 723 -44.62 16.53 1.15
C ILE A 723 -44.75 16.05 2.63
N ALA A 724 -43.68 15.45 3.16
CA ALA A 724 -43.62 15.13 4.56
C ALA A 724 -43.27 16.39 5.40
N VAL A 725 -43.85 16.55 6.58
CA VAL A 725 -43.55 17.66 7.49
C VAL A 725 -42.05 17.88 7.74
N THR A 726 -41.25 16.81 7.83
CA THR A 726 -39.80 16.88 8.00
C THR A 726 -39.05 17.40 6.77
N GLN A 727 -39.68 17.45 5.60
CA GLN A 727 -39.10 17.94 4.35
C GLN A 727 -39.49 19.38 4.05
N ALA A 728 -40.54 19.91 4.73
CA ALA A 728 -40.95 21.30 4.61
C ALA A 728 -39.81 22.26 5.04
N ASP A 729 -39.09 21.90 6.10
CA ASP A 729 -37.94 22.65 6.59
C ASP A 729 -36.81 22.69 5.56
N ARG A 730 -36.51 21.55 4.91
CA ARG A 730 -35.50 21.45 3.88
C ARG A 730 -35.87 22.26 2.61
N LEU A 731 -37.12 22.18 2.20
CA LEU A 731 -37.61 22.96 1.04
C LEU A 731 -37.39 24.47 1.24
N ALA A 732 -37.61 24.97 2.44
CA ALA A 732 -37.42 26.39 2.77
C ALA A 732 -35.95 26.78 2.94
N ALA A 733 -35.11 25.89 3.47
CA ALA A 733 -33.72 26.18 3.78
C ALA A 733 -32.77 25.96 2.58
N ASP A 734 -32.99 24.88 1.83
CA ASP A 734 -32.18 24.52 0.66
C ASP A 734 -33.06 23.80 -0.40
N PRO A 735 -33.68 24.58 -1.30
CA PRO A 735 -34.52 24.05 -2.36
C PRO A 735 -33.79 23.06 -3.27
N TYR A 736 -32.48 23.27 -3.54
CA TYR A 736 -31.70 22.33 -4.34
C TYR A 736 -31.55 20.97 -3.67
N ALA A 737 -31.26 20.92 -2.37
CA ALA A 737 -31.19 19.68 -1.62
C ALA A 737 -32.56 18.95 -1.59
N TYR A 738 -33.67 19.70 -1.55
CA TYR A 738 -35.00 19.13 -1.72
C TYR A 738 -35.20 18.54 -3.11
N TYR A 739 -34.83 19.27 -4.17
CA TYR A 739 -34.87 18.80 -5.56
C TYR A 739 -34.06 17.50 -5.74
N ALA A 740 -32.83 17.49 -5.27
CA ALA A 740 -31.95 16.33 -5.37
C ALA A 740 -32.53 15.09 -4.66
N SER A 741 -33.06 15.28 -3.44
CA SER A 741 -33.58 14.18 -2.62
C SER A 741 -34.97 13.69 -3.05
N ARG A 742 -35.87 14.57 -3.55
CA ARG A 742 -37.28 14.25 -3.76
C ARG A 742 -37.66 14.11 -5.24
N ILE A 743 -37.08 14.93 -6.09
CA ILE A 743 -37.35 14.86 -7.54
C ILE A 743 -36.37 13.92 -8.22
N LEU A 744 -35.09 14.09 -7.99
CA LEU A 744 -34.04 13.16 -8.51
C LEU A 744 -33.95 11.85 -7.71
N LYS A 745 -34.54 11.79 -6.52
CA LYS A 745 -34.53 10.64 -5.61
C LYS A 745 -33.12 10.17 -5.24
N LEU A 746 -32.16 11.10 -5.24
CA LEU A 746 -30.79 10.80 -4.82
C LEU A 746 -30.75 10.65 -3.29
N GLN A 747 -30.08 9.60 -2.85
CA GLN A 747 -29.88 9.30 -1.44
C GLN A 747 -28.41 9.07 -1.17
N LYS A 748 -27.93 9.55 -0.01
CA LYS A 748 -26.59 9.22 0.45
C LYS A 748 -26.50 7.72 0.71
N LEU A 749 -25.48 7.09 0.15
CA LEU A 749 -25.15 5.72 0.51
C LEU A 749 -24.37 5.73 1.83
N GLU A 750 -24.81 4.94 2.78
CA GLU A 750 -24.01 4.69 3.98
C GLU A 750 -22.71 3.97 3.62
N MET A 751 -21.70 4.15 4.43
CA MET A 751 -20.46 3.40 4.26
C MET A 751 -20.72 1.92 4.51
N VAL A 752 -19.99 1.07 3.82
CA VAL A 752 -19.93 -0.36 4.17
C VAL A 752 -19.17 -0.48 5.48
N ASP A 753 -19.67 -1.32 6.38
CA ASP A 753 -19.08 -1.53 7.70
C ASP A 753 -18.97 -0.23 8.54
N ALA A 754 -20.02 0.60 8.42
CA ALA A 754 -20.09 1.85 9.16
C ALA A 754 -20.29 1.61 10.66
N ASP A 755 -19.72 2.48 11.47
CA ASP A 755 -20.07 2.52 12.90
C ASP A 755 -21.56 2.86 13.05
N PRO A 756 -22.27 2.26 14.02
CA PRO A 756 -23.65 2.62 14.31
C PRO A 756 -23.77 4.12 14.59
N GLY A 757 -24.41 4.86 13.69
CA GLY A 757 -24.52 6.32 13.75
C GLY A 757 -25.67 6.85 14.63
N PRO A 758 -25.77 8.18 14.80
CA PRO A 758 -26.87 8.81 15.56
C PRO A 758 -28.28 8.50 15.01
N ALA A 759 -28.43 8.37 13.69
CA ALA A 759 -29.70 8.06 13.05
C ALA A 759 -30.21 6.66 13.42
N TRP A 760 -29.33 5.65 13.42
CA TRP A 760 -29.65 4.30 13.85
C TRP A 760 -30.13 4.27 15.32
N ARG A 761 -29.44 5.01 16.20
CA ARG A 761 -29.83 5.16 17.60
C ARG A 761 -31.21 5.79 17.73
N GLY A 762 -31.49 6.80 16.90
CA GLY A 762 -32.81 7.44 16.85
C GLY A 762 -33.91 6.42 16.54
N THR A 763 -33.79 5.69 15.46
CA THR A 763 -34.77 4.69 15.04
C THR A 763 -35.02 3.63 16.11
N LEU A 764 -33.97 3.14 16.77
CA LEU A 764 -34.09 2.13 17.82
C LEU A 764 -34.86 2.67 19.06
N VAL A 765 -34.58 3.91 19.49
CA VAL A 765 -35.26 4.54 20.61
C VAL A 765 -36.74 4.78 20.30
N HIS A 766 -37.06 5.32 19.10
CA HIS A 766 -38.44 5.50 18.69
C HIS A 766 -39.21 4.18 18.70
N LYS A 767 -38.60 3.09 18.19
CA LYS A 767 -39.23 1.77 18.20
C LYS A 767 -39.46 1.23 19.63
N ALA A 768 -38.50 1.46 20.52
CA ALA A 768 -38.66 1.07 21.94
C ALA A 768 -39.80 1.84 22.60
N LEU A 769 -39.94 3.15 22.34
CA LEU A 769 -41.02 3.98 22.86
C LEU A 769 -42.39 3.60 22.30
N GLU A 770 -42.49 3.29 21.01
CA GLU A 770 -43.70 2.78 20.38
C GLU A 770 -44.22 1.50 21.06
N LEU A 771 -43.33 0.49 21.19
CA LEU A 771 -43.66 -0.79 21.82
C LEU A 771 -44.02 -0.62 23.31
N TRP A 772 -43.28 0.23 24.02
CA TRP A 772 -43.54 0.55 25.41
C TRP A 772 -44.96 1.15 25.62
N PHE A 773 -45.38 2.06 24.73
CA PHE A 773 -46.75 2.59 24.77
C PHE A 773 -47.79 1.52 24.44
N ARG A 774 -47.63 0.80 23.35
CA ARG A 774 -48.64 -0.16 22.84
C ARG A 774 -48.78 -1.41 23.70
N GLU A 775 -47.66 -1.96 24.17
CA GLU A 775 -47.63 -3.26 24.84
C GLU A 775 -47.49 -3.15 26.37
N ASP A 776 -46.65 -2.22 26.84
CA ASP A 776 -46.26 -2.12 28.23
C ASP A 776 -47.11 -1.08 29.01
N LYS A 777 -48.06 -0.40 28.37
CA LYS A 777 -48.96 0.59 28.95
C LYS A 777 -48.22 1.70 29.73
N CYS A 778 -47.11 2.15 29.20
CA CYS A 778 -46.25 3.19 29.77
C CYS A 778 -45.65 2.88 31.16
N ASP A 779 -45.46 1.62 31.53
CA ASP A 779 -44.77 1.21 32.76
C ASP A 779 -43.28 1.61 32.67
N PRO A 780 -42.76 2.53 33.55
CA PRO A 780 -41.39 3.03 33.44
C PRO A 780 -40.30 1.95 33.59
N GLU A 781 -40.52 0.90 34.40
CA GLU A 781 -39.54 -0.16 34.60
C GLU A 781 -39.41 -1.04 33.34
N LYS A 782 -40.52 -1.28 32.66
CA LYS A 782 -40.50 -2.06 31.39
C LYS A 782 -39.85 -1.33 30.26
N LEU A 783 -39.88 0.00 30.20
CA LEU A 783 -39.16 0.78 29.17
C LEU A 783 -37.66 0.56 29.27
N VAL A 784 -37.10 0.58 30.47
CA VAL A 784 -35.67 0.33 30.68
C VAL A 784 -35.28 -1.10 30.26
N THR A 785 -36.07 -2.09 30.68
CA THR A 785 -35.84 -3.50 30.37
C THR A 785 -35.92 -3.75 28.85
N ARG A 786 -37.00 -3.28 28.21
CA ARG A 786 -37.17 -3.40 26.73
C ARG A 786 -36.05 -2.74 25.95
N THR A 787 -35.64 -1.54 26.35
CA THR A 787 -34.54 -0.84 25.67
C THR A 787 -33.23 -1.59 25.84
N ALA A 788 -32.93 -2.15 27.01
CA ALA A 788 -31.76 -2.94 27.27
C ALA A 788 -31.71 -4.22 26.40
N GLU A 789 -32.84 -4.91 26.27
CA GLU A 789 -32.97 -6.11 25.41
C GLU A 789 -32.79 -5.76 23.93
N MET A 790 -33.46 -4.70 23.47
CA MET A 790 -33.36 -4.27 22.06
C MET A 790 -31.95 -3.85 21.68
N VAL A 791 -31.24 -3.14 22.56
CA VAL A 791 -29.83 -2.75 22.32
C VAL A 791 -28.89 -3.92 22.51
N GLY A 792 -29.15 -4.82 23.47
CA GLY A 792 -28.27 -5.97 23.77
C GLY A 792 -28.40 -7.14 22.82
N GLY A 793 -29.60 -7.34 22.23
CA GLY A 793 -29.90 -8.43 21.26
C GLY A 793 -29.32 -8.23 19.85
N ILE A 794 -28.88 -7.04 19.54
CA ILE A 794 -28.16 -6.77 18.30
C ILE A 794 -26.73 -7.23 18.57
N GLY A 795 -26.18 -8.14 17.77
CA GLY A 795 -24.78 -8.62 17.79
C GLY A 795 -23.79 -7.44 17.76
N SER A 796 -23.81 -6.69 18.85
CA SER A 796 -23.50 -5.28 18.89
C SER A 796 -22.01 -5.08 19.03
N HIS A 797 -21.50 -4.25 18.14
CA HIS A 797 -20.18 -3.65 18.26
C HIS A 797 -19.89 -3.27 19.73
N PRO A 798 -18.72 -3.62 20.31
CA PRO A 798 -18.40 -3.35 21.72
C PRO A 798 -18.62 -1.90 22.15
N ILE A 799 -18.45 -0.94 21.26
CA ILE A 799 -18.69 0.51 21.48
C ILE A 799 -20.15 0.78 21.83
N VAL A 800 -21.11 0.09 21.21
CA VAL A 800 -22.54 0.26 21.50
C VAL A 800 -22.84 -0.15 22.93
N ARG A 801 -22.32 -1.30 23.38
CA ARG A 801 -22.49 -1.80 24.73
C ARG A 801 -21.81 -0.91 25.78
N ALA A 802 -20.56 -0.53 25.52
CA ALA A 802 -19.74 0.18 26.50
C ALA A 802 -20.11 1.67 26.64
N LEU A 803 -20.40 2.35 25.54
CA LEU A 803 -20.57 3.81 25.55
C LEU A 803 -22.01 4.28 25.37
N TRP A 804 -22.85 3.56 24.64
CA TRP A 804 -24.17 4.02 24.30
C TRP A 804 -25.26 3.46 25.24
N LEU A 805 -25.20 2.17 25.54
CA LEU A 805 -26.23 1.52 26.37
C LEU A 805 -26.45 2.26 27.71
N PRO A 806 -25.43 2.57 28.51
CA PRO A 806 -25.64 3.27 29.77
C PRO A 806 -26.32 4.64 29.59
N ARG A 807 -25.95 5.39 28.56
CA ARG A 807 -26.51 6.73 28.29
C ARG A 807 -27.96 6.67 27.84
N VAL A 808 -28.27 5.72 26.97
CA VAL A 808 -29.63 5.51 26.47
C VAL A 808 -30.53 5.06 27.65
N LEU A 809 -30.06 4.13 28.48
CA LEU A 809 -30.83 3.68 29.65
C LEU A 809 -31.10 4.81 30.67
N GLU A 810 -30.15 5.71 30.89
CA GLU A 810 -30.37 6.91 31.72
C GLU A 810 -31.44 7.83 31.11
N SER A 811 -31.34 8.07 29.77
CA SER A 811 -32.30 8.92 29.06
C SER A 811 -33.73 8.36 29.07
N VAL A 812 -33.89 7.05 28.85
CA VAL A 812 -35.24 6.44 28.83
C VAL A 812 -35.84 6.31 30.24
N ARG A 813 -35.01 6.17 31.28
CA ARG A 813 -35.47 6.22 32.67
C ARG A 813 -36.03 7.58 32.96
N TRP A 814 -35.29 8.66 32.66
CA TRP A 814 -35.79 10.03 32.78
C TRP A 814 -37.11 10.22 32.03
N LEU A 815 -37.22 9.71 30.79
CA LEU A 815 -38.44 9.83 29.99
C LEU A 815 -39.63 9.12 30.64
N GLY A 816 -39.44 7.90 31.14
CA GLY A 816 -40.50 7.18 31.87
C GLY A 816 -41.01 7.91 33.10
N GLU A 817 -40.12 8.51 33.92
CA GLU A 817 -40.45 9.33 35.06
C GLU A 817 -41.27 10.57 34.65
N GLN A 818 -40.85 11.24 33.56
CA GLN A 818 -41.59 12.42 33.08
C GLN A 818 -43.00 12.07 32.60
N VAL A 819 -43.18 10.96 31.87
CA VAL A 819 -44.51 10.51 31.44
C VAL A 819 -45.40 10.17 32.63
N ALA A 820 -44.88 9.54 33.69
CA ALA A 820 -45.62 9.25 34.90
C ALA A 820 -46.06 10.54 35.63
N ASN A 821 -45.18 11.53 35.72
CA ASN A 821 -45.49 12.85 36.30
C ASN A 821 -46.60 13.59 35.51
N ASP A 822 -46.47 13.61 34.15
CA ASP A 822 -47.47 14.21 33.27
C ASP A 822 -48.85 13.57 33.45
N ALA A 823 -48.92 12.25 33.60
CA ALA A 823 -50.18 11.54 33.84
C ALA A 823 -50.82 11.93 35.16
N ALA A 824 -50.02 12.14 36.23
CA ALA A 824 -50.49 12.63 37.53
C ALA A 824 -51.05 14.08 37.47
N GLU A 825 -50.55 14.90 36.51
CA GLU A 825 -51.02 16.26 36.24
C GLU A 825 -52.20 16.32 35.25
N GLY A 826 -52.74 15.17 34.85
CA GLY A 826 -53.88 15.09 33.94
C GLY A 826 -53.58 15.22 32.47
N ARG A 827 -52.32 15.06 32.08
CA ARG A 827 -51.88 14.98 30.72
C ARG A 827 -51.77 13.51 30.27
N HIS A 828 -52.57 13.12 29.26
CA HIS A 828 -52.67 11.72 28.84
C HIS A 828 -52.25 11.54 27.40
N ILE A 829 -51.45 10.52 27.14
CA ILE A 829 -51.03 10.16 25.78
C ILE A 829 -52.26 9.64 25.01
N VAL A 830 -52.52 10.22 23.83
CA VAL A 830 -53.63 9.84 22.93
C VAL A 830 -53.15 8.97 21.79
N ALA A 831 -52.01 9.34 21.21
CA ALA A 831 -51.42 8.63 20.06
C ALA A 831 -49.89 8.68 20.10
N VAL A 832 -49.24 7.59 19.59
CA VAL A 832 -47.79 7.48 19.45
C VAL A 832 -47.48 6.88 18.09
N GLU A 833 -46.46 7.41 17.42
CA GLU A 833 -46.04 7.02 16.08
C GLU A 833 -47.22 6.92 15.09
N THR A 834 -48.13 7.91 15.19
CA THR A 834 -49.35 7.92 14.36
C THR A 834 -49.15 8.74 13.11
N LYS A 835 -49.64 8.24 11.96
CA LYS A 835 -49.57 8.90 10.66
C LYS A 835 -50.80 9.75 10.43
N GLY A 836 -50.59 10.96 9.94
CA GLY A 836 -51.66 11.87 9.58
C GLY A 836 -51.38 12.69 8.33
N GLU A 837 -52.41 13.27 7.77
CA GLU A 837 -52.34 14.06 6.53
C GLU A 837 -53.34 15.23 6.57
N ILE A 838 -52.95 16.35 5.94
CA ILE A 838 -53.80 17.51 5.67
C ILE A 838 -53.48 18.08 4.28
N VAL A 839 -54.47 18.63 3.59
CA VAL A 839 -54.23 19.30 2.32
C VAL A 839 -54.13 20.82 2.57
N LEU A 840 -52.97 21.41 2.24
CA LEU A 840 -52.67 22.83 2.35
C LEU A 840 -52.30 23.40 0.98
N GLY A 841 -53.04 24.35 0.45
CA GLY A 841 -52.81 24.97 -0.84
C GLY A 841 -52.75 24.00 -2.02
N GLY A 842 -53.51 22.89 -1.95
CA GLY A 842 -53.51 21.84 -2.99
C GLY A 842 -52.38 20.81 -2.85
N ILE A 843 -51.50 20.94 -1.83
CA ILE A 843 -50.41 19.99 -1.55
C ILE A 843 -50.78 19.15 -0.35
N ALA A 844 -50.69 17.83 -0.46
CA ALA A 844 -50.90 16.91 0.67
C ALA A 844 -49.65 16.94 1.59
N VAL A 845 -49.89 17.41 2.83
CA VAL A 845 -48.85 17.46 3.87
C VAL A 845 -49.03 16.28 4.80
N ASN A 846 -48.11 15.35 4.81
CA ASN A 846 -48.17 14.16 5.63
C ASN A 846 -47.10 14.16 6.72
N GLY A 847 -47.35 13.54 7.85
CA GLY A 847 -46.42 13.44 8.94
C GLY A 847 -46.71 12.29 9.89
N THR A 848 -45.68 11.83 10.57
CA THR A 848 -45.82 10.93 11.71
C THR A 848 -45.59 11.77 12.96
N ALA A 849 -46.53 11.76 13.86
CA ALA A 849 -46.37 12.39 15.17
C ALA A 849 -45.77 11.36 16.13
N ASP A 850 -44.64 11.67 16.73
CA ASP A 850 -44.00 10.78 17.71
C ASP A 850 -44.91 10.54 18.89
N ARG A 851 -45.54 11.63 19.37
CA ARG A 851 -46.53 11.57 20.48
C ARG A 851 -47.49 12.74 20.42
N ILE A 852 -48.77 12.45 20.62
CA ILE A 852 -49.85 13.44 20.81
C ILE A 852 -50.48 13.21 22.17
N ASP A 853 -50.54 14.25 22.98
CA ASP A 853 -51.16 14.23 24.31
C ASP A 853 -52.47 15.01 24.33
N ARG A 854 -53.37 14.65 25.23
CA ARG A 854 -54.51 15.46 25.64
C ARG A 854 -54.18 16.10 26.96
N LEU A 855 -54.24 17.42 27.01
CA LEU A 855 -54.00 18.19 28.20
C LEU A 855 -55.27 18.28 29.08
N ALA A 856 -55.15 18.71 30.35
CA ALA A 856 -56.25 18.81 31.29
C ALA A 856 -57.36 19.75 30.83
N ASP A 857 -57.08 20.76 30.00
CA ASP A 857 -58.06 21.70 29.40
C ASP A 857 -58.72 21.14 28.13
N GLY A 858 -58.36 19.92 27.71
CA GLY A 858 -58.89 19.28 26.50
C GLY A 858 -58.16 19.62 25.20
N SER A 859 -57.19 20.52 25.22
CA SER A 859 -56.34 20.83 24.08
C SER A 859 -55.27 19.75 23.80
N PHE A 860 -54.57 19.86 22.64
CA PHE A 860 -53.52 18.91 22.28
C PHE A 860 -52.12 19.42 22.64
N GLY A 861 -51.27 18.49 23.09
CA GLY A 861 -49.83 18.66 23.20
C GLY A 861 -49.12 17.84 22.10
N ILE A 862 -48.26 18.48 21.32
CA ILE A 862 -47.44 17.82 20.28
C ILE A 862 -46.03 17.66 20.83
N VAL A 863 -45.59 16.41 20.94
CA VAL A 863 -44.25 16.04 21.41
C VAL A 863 -43.46 15.35 20.33
N ASP A 864 -42.22 15.79 20.13
CA ASP A 864 -41.29 15.20 19.19
C ASP A 864 -39.99 14.81 19.93
N TYR A 865 -39.57 13.55 19.77
CA TYR A 865 -38.40 12.99 20.44
C TYR A 865 -37.13 13.27 19.65
N LYS A 866 -36.11 13.79 20.30
CA LYS A 866 -34.80 14.04 19.66
C LYS A 866 -33.70 13.32 20.43
N THR A 867 -32.88 12.53 19.70
CA THR A 867 -31.68 11.90 20.28
C THR A 867 -30.50 12.85 20.37
N GLY A 868 -30.60 14.02 19.75
CA GLY A 868 -29.62 15.11 19.75
C GLY A 868 -30.22 16.44 20.21
N LYS A 869 -29.52 17.54 19.94
CA LYS A 869 -29.99 18.89 20.26
C LYS A 869 -31.21 19.26 19.38
N PRO A 870 -32.33 19.66 19.96
CA PRO A 870 -33.52 20.08 19.21
C PRO A 870 -33.33 21.42 18.50
N PRO A 871 -34.18 21.73 17.49
CA PRO A 871 -34.21 23.07 16.85
C PRO A 871 -34.49 24.16 17.88
N GLY A 872 -33.76 25.28 17.75
CA GLY A 872 -33.92 26.42 18.64
C GLY A 872 -35.15 27.29 18.31
N ALA A 873 -35.61 28.11 19.29
CA ALA A 873 -36.74 29.05 19.11
C ALA A 873 -36.57 29.99 17.90
N LYS A 874 -35.34 30.46 17.64
CA LYS A 874 -35.01 31.29 16.47
C LYS A 874 -35.29 30.56 15.15
N GLN A 875 -34.93 29.30 15.03
CA GLN A 875 -35.16 28.51 13.81
C GLN A 875 -36.66 28.33 13.53
N VAL A 876 -37.45 28.11 14.57
CA VAL A 876 -38.90 28.03 14.47
C VAL A 876 -39.50 29.40 14.06
N PHE A 877 -39.02 30.48 14.70
CA PHE A 877 -39.43 31.85 14.35
C PHE A 877 -39.13 32.23 12.90
N GLU A 878 -37.99 31.86 12.38
CA GLU A 878 -37.57 32.14 11.00
C GLU A 878 -38.22 31.21 9.97
N GLY A 879 -38.83 30.09 10.40
CA GLY A 879 -39.52 29.13 9.51
C GLY A 879 -38.65 27.99 8.98
N PHE A 880 -37.57 27.69 9.68
CA PHE A 880 -36.66 26.59 9.36
C PHE A 880 -36.85 25.35 10.26
N ALA A 881 -37.89 25.34 11.06
CA ALA A 881 -38.35 24.22 11.88
C ALA A 881 -39.88 24.24 12.00
N LEU A 882 -40.56 23.84 10.95
CA LEU A 882 -42.04 23.90 10.82
C LEU A 882 -42.71 22.62 11.37
N GLN A 883 -41.95 21.57 11.66
CA GLN A 883 -42.45 20.24 11.97
C GLN A 883 -43.55 20.25 13.07
N LEU A 884 -43.28 20.83 14.24
CA LEU A 884 -44.25 20.86 15.34
C LEU A 884 -45.55 21.61 15.00
N GLY A 885 -45.44 22.76 14.29
CA GLY A 885 -46.59 23.55 13.88
C GLY A 885 -47.45 22.85 12.82
N LEU A 886 -46.82 22.19 11.84
CA LEU A 886 -47.52 21.42 10.81
C LEU A 886 -48.16 20.15 11.38
N LEU A 887 -47.54 19.45 12.34
CA LEU A 887 -48.16 18.34 13.07
C LEU A 887 -49.35 18.84 13.89
N GLY A 888 -49.25 20.04 14.52
CA GLY A 888 -50.36 20.70 15.18
C GLY A 888 -51.53 20.97 14.20
N ALA A 889 -51.25 21.47 12.99
CA ALA A 889 -52.27 21.70 11.95
C ALA A 889 -53.00 20.39 11.56
N ILE A 890 -52.23 19.28 11.39
CA ILE A 890 -52.82 17.97 11.11
C ILE A 890 -53.73 17.52 12.26
N ALA A 891 -53.31 17.73 13.51
CA ALA A 891 -54.05 17.32 14.71
C ALA A 891 -55.36 18.15 14.86
N GLU A 892 -55.31 19.48 14.71
CA GLU A 892 -56.47 20.37 14.78
C GLU A 892 -57.49 20.04 13.70
N ALA A 893 -57.05 19.65 12.51
CA ALA A 893 -57.93 19.23 11.39
C ALA A 893 -58.50 17.81 11.54
N GLY A 894 -58.06 17.04 12.55
CA GLY A 894 -58.44 15.64 12.72
C GLY A 894 -57.79 14.71 11.70
N GLY A 895 -56.64 15.07 11.16
CA GLY A 895 -55.94 14.30 10.15
C GLY A 895 -55.20 13.05 10.67
N PHE A 896 -55.17 12.79 11.98
CA PHE A 896 -54.67 11.55 12.60
C PHE A 896 -55.87 10.67 13.00
N ALA A 897 -55.76 9.36 12.79
CA ALA A 897 -56.88 8.42 13.01
C ALA A 897 -57.40 8.41 14.46
N GLU A 898 -56.54 8.57 15.45
CA GLU A 898 -56.85 8.55 16.88
C GLU A 898 -57.24 9.92 17.43
N VAL A 899 -57.16 10.99 16.64
CA VAL A 899 -57.38 12.37 17.05
C VAL A 899 -58.59 12.98 16.36
N LYS A 900 -59.63 13.31 17.11
CA LYS A 900 -60.85 13.96 16.54
C LYS A 900 -60.60 15.46 16.33
N ALA A 901 -61.08 15.98 15.21
CA ALA A 901 -61.04 17.40 14.92
C ALA A 901 -61.76 18.24 15.99
N GLY A 902 -61.33 19.51 16.19
CA GLY A 902 -62.05 20.52 16.98
C GLY A 902 -61.37 20.91 18.28
N ALA A 903 -60.25 20.31 18.67
CA ALA A 903 -59.42 20.83 19.77
C ALA A 903 -58.18 21.53 19.21
N THR A 904 -57.74 22.61 19.87
CA THR A 904 -56.53 23.35 19.46
C THR A 904 -55.28 22.71 20.02
N ALA A 905 -54.17 22.81 19.28
CA ALA A 905 -52.85 22.44 19.78
C ALA A 905 -52.28 23.62 20.60
N SER A 906 -52.03 23.43 21.89
CA SER A 906 -51.61 24.48 22.82
C SER A 906 -50.28 24.22 23.51
N ALA A 907 -49.67 23.04 23.32
CA ALA A 907 -48.31 22.71 23.80
C ALA A 907 -47.48 22.09 22.70
N PHE A 908 -46.27 22.59 22.55
CA PHE A 908 -45.30 22.12 21.51
C PHE A 908 -43.95 21.90 22.17
N GLU A 909 -43.50 20.68 22.19
CA GLU A 909 -42.33 20.28 22.96
C GLU A 909 -41.40 19.36 22.16
N TYR A 910 -40.12 19.63 22.29
CA TYR A 910 -39.06 18.67 21.99
C TYR A 910 -38.59 17.97 23.28
N TRP A 911 -38.62 16.66 23.31
CA TRP A 911 -38.06 15.88 24.40
C TRP A 911 -36.71 15.29 23.93
N SER A 912 -35.66 15.95 24.38
CA SER A 912 -34.30 15.55 23.98
C SER A 912 -33.71 14.53 24.94
N LEU A 913 -33.20 13.45 24.41
CA LEU A 913 -32.46 12.40 25.11
C LEU A 913 -30.95 12.70 25.21
N ALA A 914 -30.52 13.86 24.71
CA ALA A 914 -29.15 14.34 24.86
C ALA A 914 -28.84 14.78 26.30
N LYS A 915 -27.54 14.97 26.58
CA LYS A 915 -27.09 15.47 27.88
C LYS A 915 -27.51 16.93 28.06
N GLY A 916 -28.32 17.20 29.09
CA GLY A 916 -28.69 18.53 29.57
C GLY A 916 -27.86 18.95 30.79
N LYS A 917 -28.31 20.03 31.48
CA LYS A 917 -27.65 20.54 32.69
C LYS A 917 -27.78 19.58 33.91
N GLY A 918 -28.83 18.76 33.93
CA GLY A 918 -29.16 17.87 35.06
C GLY A 918 -28.90 16.37 34.79
N GLY A 919 -28.24 16.01 33.71
CA GLY A 919 -28.05 14.62 33.27
C GLY A 919 -28.51 14.38 31.85
N PHE A 920 -28.83 13.15 31.48
CA PHE A 920 -29.38 12.80 30.17
C PHE A 920 -30.92 12.95 30.20
N GLY A 921 -31.42 13.70 29.22
CA GLY A 921 -32.86 13.99 29.10
C GLY A 921 -33.26 15.40 29.56
N TYR A 922 -33.98 16.12 28.69
CA TYR A 922 -34.58 17.43 29.04
C TYR A 922 -35.72 17.77 28.08
N ARG A 923 -36.67 18.57 28.56
CA ARG A 923 -37.77 19.15 27.77
C ARG A 923 -37.38 20.54 27.27
N PHE A 924 -37.77 20.86 26.06
CA PHE A 924 -37.57 22.17 25.45
C PHE A 924 -38.82 22.59 24.64
N SER A 925 -39.43 23.69 24.99
CA SER A 925 -40.47 24.30 24.15
C SER A 925 -39.86 25.46 23.34
N PRO A 926 -39.97 25.43 21.97
CA PRO A 926 -39.47 26.51 21.14
C PRO A 926 -40.39 27.74 21.12
N VAL A 927 -41.54 27.68 21.75
CA VAL A 927 -42.58 28.73 21.81
C VAL A 927 -42.78 29.21 23.23
N LYS A 928 -43.37 30.41 23.39
CA LYS A 928 -43.73 30.99 24.71
C LYS A 928 -45.14 31.59 24.68
N PRO A 929 -45.90 31.53 25.80
CA PRO A 929 -47.28 32.10 25.84
C PRO A 929 -47.38 33.58 25.44
N ALA A 930 -46.43 34.40 25.87
CA ALA A 930 -46.39 35.84 25.54
C ALA A 930 -45.44 36.18 24.35
N GLY A 931 -44.86 35.15 23.71
CA GLY A 931 -43.80 35.35 22.68
C GLY A 931 -42.48 35.89 23.24
N GLY A 932 -41.70 36.55 22.41
CA GLY A 932 -40.43 37.17 22.79
C GLY A 932 -39.61 37.56 21.54
N GLU A 933 -38.43 38.16 21.77
CA GLU A 933 -37.53 38.45 20.65
C GLU A 933 -37.14 37.14 19.96
N LYS A 934 -37.48 37.03 18.67
CA LYS A 934 -37.26 35.84 17.85
C LYS A 934 -37.87 34.53 18.46
N THR A 935 -39.02 34.62 19.09
CA THR A 935 -39.77 33.49 19.65
C THR A 935 -41.27 33.65 19.30
N VAL A 936 -41.86 32.58 18.75
CA VAL A 936 -43.27 32.55 18.36
C VAL A 936 -44.17 32.46 19.56
N VAL A 937 -45.33 33.16 19.55
CA VAL A 937 -46.41 33.00 20.52
C VAL A 937 -47.00 31.60 20.36
N THR A 938 -47.20 30.88 21.48
CA THR A 938 -47.69 29.49 21.44
C THR A 938 -48.94 29.30 20.59
N GLY A 939 -49.97 30.16 20.77
CA GLY A 939 -51.24 30.09 20.02
C GLY A 939 -51.14 30.48 18.53
N GLU A 940 -50.01 31.01 18.09
CA GLU A 940 -49.79 31.40 16.69
C GLU A 940 -48.92 30.41 15.92
N LEU A 941 -48.32 29.40 16.59
CA LEU A 941 -47.35 28.51 15.90
C LEU A 941 -47.98 27.77 14.72
N VAL A 942 -49.16 27.22 14.85
CA VAL A 942 -49.85 26.49 13.77
C VAL A 942 -50.11 27.38 12.56
N SER A 943 -50.68 28.58 12.79
CA SER A 943 -50.98 29.53 11.72
C SER A 943 -49.71 30.07 11.04
N GLN A 944 -48.65 30.35 11.80
CA GLN A 944 -47.38 30.81 11.25
C GLN A 944 -46.67 29.71 10.47
N ALA A 945 -46.62 28.47 10.98
CA ALA A 945 -46.03 27.33 10.30
C ALA A 945 -46.76 27.02 8.98
N THR A 946 -48.08 27.00 9.01
CA THR A 946 -48.94 26.83 7.83
C THR A 946 -48.70 27.94 6.78
N GLY A 947 -48.68 29.21 7.24
CA GLY A 947 -48.43 30.36 6.35
C GLY A 947 -47.09 30.33 5.67
N LYS A 948 -46.01 30.03 6.42
CA LYS A 948 -44.64 29.88 5.86
C LYS A 948 -44.53 28.71 4.90
N PHE A 949 -45.16 27.58 5.26
CA PHE A 949 -45.24 26.43 4.36
C PHE A 949 -45.94 26.79 3.02
N LEU A 950 -47.08 27.48 3.08
CA LEU A 950 -47.82 27.89 1.87
C LEU A 950 -47.00 28.81 0.97
N ILE A 951 -46.20 29.72 1.55
CA ILE A 951 -45.28 30.55 0.79
C ILE A 951 -44.24 29.72 0.08
N ALA A 952 -43.60 28.77 0.78
CA ALA A 952 -42.60 27.88 0.18
C ALA A 952 -43.20 26.95 -0.87
N ALA A 953 -44.35 26.34 -0.60
CA ALA A 953 -45.07 25.48 -1.53
C ALA A 953 -45.50 26.23 -2.79
N GLY A 954 -46.02 27.48 -2.61
CA GLY A 954 -46.40 28.35 -3.71
C GLY A 954 -45.25 28.73 -4.64
N LYS A 955 -44.04 28.81 -4.13
CA LYS A 955 -42.83 29.05 -4.92
C LYS A 955 -42.37 27.79 -5.72
N TRP A 956 -42.15 26.71 -5.01
CA TRP A 956 -41.43 25.58 -5.55
C TRP A 956 -42.26 24.34 -5.87
N LEU A 957 -43.41 24.10 -5.24
CA LEU A 957 -44.22 22.92 -5.51
C LEU A 957 -45.33 23.20 -6.52
N SER A 958 -46.09 24.27 -6.33
CA SER A 958 -47.19 24.69 -7.21
C SER A 958 -46.85 25.85 -8.15
N GLY A 959 -45.75 26.59 -7.87
CA GLY A 959 -45.23 27.67 -8.71
C GLY A 959 -44.09 27.19 -9.62
N GLU A 960 -43.50 28.11 -10.37
CA GLU A 960 -42.47 27.86 -11.38
C GLU A 960 -41.05 28.25 -10.95
N GLU A 961 -40.86 28.75 -9.71
CA GLU A 961 -39.53 29.14 -9.26
C GLU A 961 -38.51 27.98 -9.33
N PRO A 962 -37.25 28.28 -9.75
CA PRO A 962 -36.22 27.27 -9.78
C PRO A 962 -35.80 26.83 -8.36
N PHE A 963 -35.39 25.58 -8.22
CA PHE A 963 -34.86 25.04 -6.97
C PHE A 963 -33.40 25.46 -6.81
N THR A 964 -33.16 26.71 -6.51
CA THR A 964 -31.84 27.33 -6.42
C THR A 964 -31.08 26.77 -5.20
N ALA A 965 -29.81 26.43 -5.40
CA ALA A 965 -28.93 26.07 -4.29
C ALA A 965 -28.78 27.25 -3.33
N GLN A 966 -29.19 27.09 -2.08
CA GLN A 966 -29.15 28.12 -1.07
C GLN A 966 -28.46 27.61 0.19
N LEU A 967 -27.52 28.39 0.71
CA LEU A 967 -26.93 28.17 2.02
C LEU A 967 -27.54 29.18 2.99
N ASN A 968 -28.12 28.63 4.04
CA ASN A 968 -28.40 29.42 5.23
C ASN A 968 -27.28 29.16 6.25
N PRO A 969 -26.40 30.15 6.52
CA PRO A 969 -25.28 29.99 7.45
C PRO A 969 -25.68 29.67 8.89
N GLU A 970 -26.95 29.86 9.23
CA GLU A 970 -27.46 29.59 10.57
C GLU A 970 -28.06 28.16 10.72
N LEU A 971 -28.25 27.46 9.62
CA LEU A 971 -28.69 26.06 9.63
C LEU A 971 -27.49 25.14 9.44
N PRO A 972 -27.45 24.01 10.18
CA PRO A 972 -26.45 23.00 9.88
C PRO A 972 -26.64 22.53 8.44
N SER A 973 -25.62 22.77 7.61
CA SER A 973 -25.54 22.19 6.27
C SER A 973 -25.63 20.68 6.39
N TYR A 974 -26.59 20.09 5.70
CA TYR A 974 -26.68 18.62 5.64
C TYR A 974 -25.58 18.00 4.76
N GLY A 975 -24.69 18.81 4.17
CA GLY A 975 -23.47 18.37 3.46
C GLY A 975 -23.63 17.29 2.37
N ASP A 976 -24.73 16.57 2.35
CA ASP A 976 -24.94 15.39 1.50
C ASP A 976 -24.94 15.72 0.00
N TYR A 977 -25.27 16.97 -0.37
CA TYR A 977 -25.36 17.40 -1.75
C TYR A 977 -24.36 18.53 -2.11
N ASP A 978 -23.44 18.88 -1.23
CA ASP A 978 -22.48 19.97 -1.41
C ASP A 978 -21.60 19.76 -2.65
N GLN A 979 -21.14 18.51 -2.83
CA GLN A 979 -20.37 18.15 -4.03
C GLN A 979 -21.22 18.15 -5.31
N LEU A 980 -22.48 17.69 -5.22
CA LEU A 980 -23.40 17.68 -6.35
C LEU A 980 -23.74 19.12 -6.80
N MET A 981 -23.91 20.05 -5.87
CA MET A 981 -24.14 21.45 -6.17
C MET A 981 -22.84 22.22 -6.49
N ARG A 982 -21.68 21.59 -6.41
CA ARG A 982 -20.36 22.20 -6.64
C ARG A 982 -20.13 23.42 -5.74
N LEU A 983 -20.50 23.27 -4.47
CA LEU A 983 -20.55 24.38 -3.52
C LEU A 983 -19.25 25.18 -3.43
N GLU A 984 -18.11 24.48 -3.29
CA GLU A 984 -16.79 25.10 -3.14
C GLU A 984 -16.35 25.93 -4.39
N GLU A 985 -16.97 25.68 -5.54
CA GLU A 985 -16.58 26.32 -6.77
C GLU A 985 -17.26 27.68 -7.01
N TRP A 986 -18.48 27.90 -6.49
CA TRP A 986 -19.20 29.17 -6.62
C TRP A 986 -19.36 29.91 -5.31
N TYR A 987 -19.39 29.23 -4.13
CA TYR A 987 -19.50 29.88 -2.84
C TYR A 987 -18.15 30.49 -2.43
N GLY A 988 -18.15 31.78 -2.10
CA GLY A 988 -16.95 32.52 -1.69
C GLY A 988 -16.13 33.16 -2.85
N ARG A 989 -16.46 32.86 -4.12
CA ARG A 989 -15.87 33.55 -5.28
C ARG A 989 -16.61 34.82 -5.66
N VAL A 990 -17.87 34.95 -5.31
CA VAL A 990 -18.62 36.21 -5.40
C VAL A 990 -18.24 37.02 -4.16
N GLY A 991 -17.50 38.11 -4.38
CA GLY A 991 -16.94 38.95 -3.32
C GLY A 991 -17.92 39.25 -2.21
N GLY A 992 -17.44 39.20 -0.99
CA GLY A 992 -18.21 39.37 0.22
C GLY A 992 -19.16 40.54 0.20
N LYS A 993 -20.37 40.26 0.59
CA LYS A 993 -21.61 40.96 0.83
C LYS A 993 -22.67 40.49 -0.17
N GLY A 994 -23.74 39.90 0.39
CA GLY A 994 -24.88 39.44 -0.38
C GLY A 994 -25.38 40.51 -1.35
N GLY A 995 -25.09 40.30 -2.61
CA GLY A 995 -25.73 40.99 -3.69
C GLY A 995 -26.90 40.14 -4.16
N GLU A 996 -28.10 40.54 -3.84
CA GLU A 996 -29.34 40.16 -4.53
C GLU A 996 -29.12 40.35 -6.04
N VAL A 997 -29.28 39.26 -6.80
CA VAL A 997 -29.78 39.32 -8.18
C VAL A 997 -30.91 38.31 -8.31
#